data_c634ca1353e56b73a07eae6a9eae4597
#
_entry.id   c634ca1353e56b73a07eae6a9eae4597
#
_cell.length_a   1.000
_cell.length_b   1.000
_cell.length_c   1.000
_cell.angle_alpha   90.00
_cell.angle_beta   90.00
_cell.angle_gamma   90.00
#
_symmetry.space_group_name_H-M   'P 1'
#
loop_
_entity.id
_entity.type
_entity.pdbx_description
1 polymer ?
#
loop_
_entity_poly.entity_id
_entity_poly.type
_entity_poly.pdbx_seq_one_letter_code
_entity_poly.pdbx_strand_id
1 'polypeptide(L)'
;MKKIFLLIILITTSIVAQERHTISGIVTDARNGETLFGASVYLKTTSIGVLTNEYGFYSISAPKGTYTLVISYLGYETVINDIELKRDQKLDFELTENSTQLKEVLITSSESEEVSIKKPQMSVLKLNTTTIKQVPVVLGEVDILKTILMLPGVTNNGEGSSGFNVRGGAVDQNLVLLDEAIIYNTSHVFGFFSVFNADAIKDIKLYKGGIPAKFGGRVSSVLDVRQKDGNSKEFKLSGGVGLISSRLAIEAPLFKEKGSFIIAGRGSYAHLFLKAANEDYSVNFYDLNLKGNYSLNENNKLYLSGYFGRDDMNFTDSFENSYGNLSGNLRWNHIFNDKLFSNLSLIYSKYDYEFVINIFEFNWTSSIENYNLKYDFSYYASEAVKINFGANVISYNFNPGEIIPTSETSSVNYLILNQKRAFESSIYLSAEHKLTNKLSAEYGLRWSYFNRLGGQTMANYVNNQPVVYNEKLGVYETGEISSETDYGKSENIATFNNFEPRLALAYELNESSSVKAGFSRTAQYIHLLSNTTNVTPLDVWTPSGKYIKPQLSNQYAVGFFKNFKDNLFSMEIEAYYKTIENRIDYIDGANLIANNYIEGEILNGESQAYGLEFLLRKTVGKLTGWFAYTLSKTEQRTLGGNAGGPGINKGNWYNSSYDRAHDFSITAAHNLTEKWTFGANFVFQTGRPVTYPNGQYVYEGLSIASYSDRNSNRLPSYNRLDVSATYVPNKRPEKQWKGEWVFGIYNVYNRKNAASISFGQNLETGANEATRTAIFGIVPSATYNFKF
;
A
#
# COMPACT_ATOMS: atom_id res chain seq x y z
N MET A 1 27.05 -39.75 -18.48
CA MET A 1 27.06 -38.59 -17.59
C MET A 1 28.46 -37.99 -17.34
N LYS A 2 29.51 -38.70 -17.06
CA LYS A 2 30.89 -38.17 -16.88
C LYS A 2 31.47 -37.41 -18.12
N LYS A 3 31.12 -37.80 -19.35
CA LYS A 3 31.60 -37.14 -20.58
C LYS A 3 30.87 -35.83 -20.91
N ILE A 4 29.63 -35.63 -20.42
CA ILE A 4 28.87 -34.38 -20.57
C ILE A 4 29.37 -33.34 -19.57
N PHE A 5 29.78 -33.76 -18.38
CA PHE A 5 30.36 -32.85 -17.38
C PHE A 5 31.71 -32.31 -17.80
N LEU A 6 32.51 -33.08 -18.52
CA LEU A 6 33.80 -32.68 -19.06
C LEU A 6 33.65 -31.68 -20.24
N LEU A 7 32.58 -31.79 -21.04
CA LEU A 7 32.30 -30.87 -22.15
C LEU A 7 31.83 -29.49 -21.66
N ILE A 8 31.15 -29.43 -20.52
CA ILE A 8 30.73 -28.17 -19.89
C ILE A 8 31.93 -27.43 -19.27
N ILE A 9 32.96 -28.14 -18.80
CA ILE A 9 34.20 -27.54 -18.25
C ILE A 9 35.12 -27.03 -19.36
N LEU A 10 35.04 -27.55 -20.58
CA LEU A 10 35.91 -27.16 -21.70
C LEU A 10 35.41 -25.96 -22.51
N ILE A 11 34.18 -25.46 -22.26
CA ILE A 11 33.61 -24.25 -22.85
C ILE A 11 34.00 -22.99 -22.05
N THR A 12 34.68 -23.11 -20.90
CA THR A 12 35.07 -21.99 -20.08
C THR A 12 36.46 -21.37 -20.38
N THR A 13 37.09 -21.70 -21.45
CA THR A 13 38.40 -21.15 -21.79
C THR A 13 38.36 -20.36 -23.11
N SER A 14 38.39 -19.05 -22.98
CA SER A 14 38.86 -17.98 -23.86
C SER A 14 37.87 -16.82 -23.98
N ILE A 15 37.38 -16.31 -22.90
CA ILE A 15 36.97 -14.91 -22.85
C ILE A 15 38.23 -14.18 -22.46
N VAL A 16 38.91 -13.53 -23.41
CA VAL A 16 39.85 -12.47 -23.10
C VAL A 16 39.08 -11.43 -22.32
N ALA A 17 39.16 -11.46 -21.02
CA ALA A 17 38.49 -10.52 -20.14
C ALA A 17 39.09 -9.13 -20.43
N GLN A 18 38.44 -8.37 -21.31
CA GLN A 18 38.80 -6.97 -21.53
C GLN A 18 38.76 -6.30 -20.14
N GLU A 19 39.84 -5.63 -19.75
CA GLU A 19 39.97 -4.93 -18.49
C GLU A 19 38.78 -3.96 -18.31
N ARG A 20 37.96 -4.19 -17.29
CA ARG A 20 36.74 -3.39 -17.04
C ARG A 20 36.92 -2.63 -15.73
N HIS A 21 36.49 -1.39 -15.76
CA HIS A 21 36.48 -0.52 -14.59
C HIS A 21 35.07 -0.06 -14.29
N THR A 22 34.83 0.33 -13.05
CA THR A 22 33.52 0.70 -12.52
C THR A 22 33.49 2.20 -12.19
N ILE A 23 32.38 2.84 -12.56
CA ILE A 23 32.02 4.18 -12.11
C ILE A 23 30.86 4.02 -11.15
N SER A 24 31.01 4.49 -9.95
CA SER A 24 29.95 4.48 -8.91
C SER A 24 29.76 5.86 -8.32
N GLY A 25 28.63 6.10 -7.67
CA GLY A 25 28.37 7.37 -6.99
C GLY A 25 26.92 7.53 -6.60
N ILE A 26 26.59 8.72 -6.12
CA ILE A 26 25.25 9.13 -5.69
C ILE A 26 24.78 10.29 -6.54
N VAL A 27 23.50 10.26 -6.93
CA VAL A 27 22.83 11.37 -7.64
C VAL A 27 21.88 12.04 -6.68
N THR A 28 22.00 13.38 -6.54
CA THR A 28 21.21 14.21 -5.63
C THR A 28 20.59 15.41 -6.34
N ASP A 29 19.57 16.01 -5.72
CA ASP A 29 19.01 17.31 -6.11
C ASP A 29 19.91 18.44 -5.59
N ALA A 30 20.37 19.32 -6.47
CA ALA A 30 21.25 20.43 -6.15
C ALA A 30 20.64 21.46 -5.17
N ARG A 31 19.30 21.58 -5.11
CA ARG A 31 18.62 22.57 -4.26
C ARG A 31 18.42 22.12 -2.82
N ASN A 32 18.20 20.83 -2.61
CA ASN A 32 17.85 20.33 -1.29
C ASN A 32 18.77 19.21 -0.80
N GLY A 33 19.66 18.66 -1.66
CA GLY A 33 20.56 17.55 -1.37
C GLY A 33 19.89 16.20 -1.23
N GLU A 34 18.61 16.09 -1.60
CA GLU A 34 17.87 14.83 -1.54
C GLU A 34 18.34 13.86 -2.63
N THR A 35 18.49 12.58 -2.29
CA THR A 35 18.91 11.57 -3.26
C THR A 35 17.83 11.31 -4.30
N LEU A 36 18.22 11.19 -5.58
CA LEU A 36 17.31 10.98 -6.70
C LEU A 36 17.20 9.49 -7.04
N PHE A 37 16.04 8.91 -6.79
CA PHE A 37 15.72 7.52 -7.14
C PHE A 37 15.29 7.38 -8.60
N GLY A 38 15.92 6.46 -9.34
CA GLY A 38 15.58 6.19 -10.72
C GLY A 38 16.12 7.22 -11.72
N ALA A 39 17.09 8.05 -11.31
CA ALA A 39 17.84 8.86 -12.24
C ALA A 39 18.62 7.95 -13.20
N SER A 40 18.54 8.22 -14.50
CA SER A 40 19.24 7.46 -15.54
C SER A 40 20.69 7.90 -15.63
N VAL A 41 21.60 6.94 -15.53
CA VAL A 41 23.05 7.14 -15.69
C VAL A 41 23.53 6.20 -16.77
N TYR A 42 24.02 6.72 -17.91
CA TYR A 42 24.40 5.90 -19.04
C TYR A 42 25.60 6.46 -19.82
N LEU A 43 26.31 5.59 -20.50
CA LEU A 43 27.41 5.94 -21.39
C LEU A 43 26.85 6.18 -22.79
N LYS A 44 26.99 7.42 -23.30
CA LYS A 44 26.51 7.82 -24.63
C LYS A 44 27.13 6.94 -25.71
N THR A 45 26.37 6.64 -26.74
CA THR A 45 26.78 5.76 -27.88
C THR A 45 27.00 4.28 -27.53
N THR A 46 26.72 3.89 -26.31
CA THR A 46 26.74 2.49 -25.86
C THR A 46 25.36 2.02 -25.41
N SER A 47 25.21 0.72 -25.16
CA SER A 47 24.01 0.16 -24.53
C SER A 47 24.15 0.05 -23.01
N ILE A 48 25.18 0.67 -22.41
CA ILE A 48 25.52 0.56 -20.99
C ILE A 48 24.87 1.69 -20.23
N GLY A 49 23.96 1.36 -19.31
CA GLY A 49 23.30 2.31 -18.43
C GLY A 49 22.58 1.62 -17.28
N VAL A 50 22.40 2.36 -16.20
CA VAL A 50 21.69 1.91 -14.99
C VAL A 50 20.79 3.03 -14.49
N LEU A 51 19.83 2.67 -13.63
CA LEU A 51 19.08 3.64 -12.84
C LEU A 51 19.62 3.66 -11.41
N THR A 52 19.61 4.82 -10.79
CA THR A 52 19.96 4.94 -9.38
C THR A 52 18.98 4.13 -8.53
N ASN A 53 19.48 3.52 -7.46
CA ASN A 53 18.66 2.81 -6.48
C ASN A 53 17.85 3.80 -5.61
N GLU A 54 17.09 3.28 -4.66
CA GLU A 54 16.20 4.03 -3.76
C GLU A 54 16.95 5.06 -2.89
N TYR A 55 18.28 5.00 -2.87
CA TYR A 55 19.18 5.88 -2.11
C TYR A 55 20.08 6.72 -3.02
N GLY A 56 19.73 6.81 -4.32
CA GLY A 56 20.49 7.58 -5.30
C GLY A 56 21.79 6.93 -5.77
N PHE A 57 22.16 5.75 -5.25
CA PHE A 57 23.40 5.06 -5.62
C PHE A 57 23.29 4.41 -7.02
N TYR A 58 24.35 4.53 -7.80
CA TYR A 58 24.52 3.86 -9.08
C TYR A 58 25.88 3.21 -9.21
N SER A 59 25.98 2.21 -10.09
CA SER A 59 27.25 1.54 -10.42
C SER A 59 27.20 1.03 -11.86
N ILE A 60 28.15 1.48 -12.67
CA ILE A 60 28.30 1.11 -14.08
C ILE A 60 29.70 0.55 -14.32
N SER A 61 29.82 -0.63 -14.95
CA SER A 61 31.10 -1.21 -15.33
C SER A 61 31.25 -1.22 -16.85
N ALA A 62 32.34 -0.66 -17.37
CA ALA A 62 32.65 -0.61 -18.81
C ALA A 62 34.11 -0.97 -19.08
N PRO A 63 34.47 -1.39 -20.31
CA PRO A 63 35.86 -1.55 -20.72
C PRO A 63 36.65 -0.25 -20.56
N LYS A 64 37.97 -0.36 -20.41
CA LYS A 64 38.86 0.81 -20.42
C LYS A 64 38.65 1.63 -21.69
N GLY A 65 38.45 2.94 -21.56
CA GLY A 65 38.20 3.82 -22.69
C GLY A 65 37.78 5.23 -22.28
N THR A 66 37.53 6.07 -23.27
CA THR A 66 36.96 7.42 -23.10
C THR A 66 35.47 7.36 -23.40
N TYR A 67 34.66 7.90 -22.52
CA TYR A 67 33.20 7.87 -22.58
C TYR A 67 32.60 9.23 -22.26
N THR A 68 31.46 9.51 -22.83
CA THR A 68 30.57 10.60 -22.37
C THR A 68 29.51 10.00 -21.47
N LEU A 69 29.61 10.27 -20.16
CA LEU A 69 28.63 9.88 -19.15
C LEU A 69 27.48 10.88 -19.12
N VAL A 70 26.26 10.41 -19.24
CA VAL A 70 25.05 11.23 -19.24
C VAL A 70 24.21 10.86 -18.03
N ILE A 71 23.82 11.87 -17.24
CA ILE A 71 22.95 11.72 -16.07
C ILE A 71 21.69 12.54 -16.33
N SER A 72 20.53 11.91 -16.30
CA SER A 72 19.25 12.55 -16.57
C SER A 72 18.15 12.12 -15.60
N TYR A 73 17.28 13.04 -15.28
CA TYR A 73 16.10 12.80 -14.44
C TYR A 73 14.97 13.75 -14.87
N LEU A 74 13.72 13.28 -14.84
CA LEU A 74 12.58 14.08 -15.27
C LEU A 74 12.46 15.37 -14.45
N GLY A 75 12.32 16.51 -15.17
CA GLY A 75 12.22 17.83 -14.56
C GLY A 75 13.55 18.44 -14.15
N TYR A 76 14.67 17.79 -14.47
CA TYR A 76 16.02 18.25 -14.18
C TYR A 76 16.83 18.48 -15.45
N GLU A 77 17.84 19.34 -15.34
CA GLU A 77 18.82 19.55 -16.39
C GLU A 77 19.69 18.29 -16.53
N THR A 78 19.91 17.86 -17.77
CA THR A 78 20.79 16.72 -18.07
C THR A 78 22.24 17.11 -17.88
N VAL A 79 22.96 16.39 -17.05
CA VAL A 79 24.42 16.55 -16.87
C VAL A 79 25.14 15.64 -17.86
N ILE A 80 26.10 16.21 -18.59
CA ILE A 80 26.96 15.49 -19.52
C ILE A 80 28.41 15.68 -19.05
N ASN A 81 29.12 14.57 -18.83
CA ASN A 81 30.50 14.58 -18.35
C ASN A 81 31.38 13.62 -19.16
N ASP A 82 32.42 14.15 -19.78
CA ASP A 82 33.40 13.32 -20.48
C ASP A 82 34.40 12.74 -19.51
N ILE A 83 34.59 11.42 -19.55
CA ILE A 83 35.40 10.68 -18.60
C ILE A 83 36.42 9.78 -19.33
N GLU A 84 37.56 9.62 -18.74
CA GLU A 84 38.56 8.63 -19.11
C GLU A 84 38.59 7.50 -18.07
N LEU A 85 38.05 6.33 -18.43
CA LEU A 85 37.91 5.18 -17.57
C LEU A 85 39.14 4.27 -17.65
N LYS A 86 40.17 4.58 -16.82
CA LYS A 86 41.42 3.81 -16.72
C LYS A 86 41.51 3.00 -15.42
N ARG A 87 40.65 3.31 -14.44
CA ARG A 87 40.55 2.70 -13.09
C ARG A 87 39.15 2.91 -12.57
N ASP A 88 38.79 2.24 -11.50
CA ASP A 88 37.53 2.48 -10.80
C ASP A 88 37.45 3.93 -10.30
N GLN A 89 36.31 4.59 -10.47
CA GLN A 89 36.10 6.00 -10.13
C GLN A 89 34.78 6.19 -9.38
N LYS A 90 34.82 7.02 -8.34
CA LYS A 90 33.64 7.47 -7.62
C LYS A 90 33.29 8.88 -8.09
N LEU A 91 32.09 9.06 -8.66
CA LEU A 91 31.58 10.33 -9.18
C LEU A 91 30.17 10.58 -8.67
N ASP A 92 30.01 11.56 -7.81
CA ASP A 92 28.71 12.03 -7.32
C ASP A 92 28.22 13.19 -8.21
N PHE A 93 26.90 13.26 -8.44
CA PHE A 93 26.30 14.29 -9.29
C PHE A 93 25.15 14.99 -8.56
N GLU A 94 25.10 16.31 -8.68
CA GLU A 94 23.98 17.13 -8.27
C GLU A 94 23.23 17.57 -9.54
N LEU A 95 21.92 17.29 -9.63
CA LEU A 95 21.07 17.72 -10.73
C LEU A 95 20.30 18.97 -10.33
N THR A 96 20.24 19.96 -11.24
CA THR A 96 19.46 21.18 -11.07
C THR A 96 18.08 21.02 -11.68
N GLU A 97 17.03 21.34 -10.91
CA GLU A 97 15.66 21.32 -11.42
C GLU A 97 15.48 22.37 -12.53
N ASN A 98 14.99 21.94 -13.68
CA ASN A 98 14.74 22.81 -14.81
C ASN A 98 13.31 23.35 -14.77
N SER A 99 13.14 24.54 -14.21
CA SER A 99 11.84 25.23 -14.13
C SER A 99 11.31 25.73 -15.49
N THR A 100 12.15 25.75 -16.51
CA THR A 100 11.81 26.29 -17.84
C THR A 100 11.25 25.23 -18.78
N GLN A 101 11.56 23.96 -18.56
CA GLN A 101 11.13 22.85 -19.42
C GLN A 101 9.64 22.46 -19.27
N LEU A 102 8.89 23.07 -18.36
CA LEU A 102 7.43 22.98 -18.39
C LEU A 102 6.78 23.66 -19.61
N LYS A 103 7.56 24.42 -20.42
CA LYS A 103 7.05 25.13 -21.61
C LYS A 103 7.28 24.40 -22.93
N GLU A 104 8.31 23.56 -23.10
CA GLU A 104 8.56 22.85 -24.35
C GLU A 104 9.65 21.80 -24.17
N VAL A 105 9.27 20.54 -23.99
CA VAL A 105 10.23 19.44 -23.86
C VAL A 105 10.24 18.64 -25.14
N LEU A 106 11.26 18.85 -25.94
CA LEU A 106 11.76 17.85 -26.88
C LEU A 106 12.55 16.83 -26.07
N ILE A 107 11.89 15.72 -25.72
CA ILE A 107 12.51 14.65 -24.94
C ILE A 107 13.22 13.71 -25.90
N THR A 108 14.54 13.79 -25.92
CA THR A 108 15.38 12.67 -26.35
C THR A 108 15.53 11.72 -25.15
N SER A 109 14.88 10.56 -25.25
CA SER A 109 15.10 9.30 -24.51
C SER A 109 15.65 9.42 -23.06
N SER A 110 14.85 9.86 -22.09
CA SER A 110 15.10 9.56 -20.69
C SER A 110 13.90 8.84 -20.10
N GLU A 111 14.14 7.72 -19.42
CA GLU A 111 13.16 6.88 -18.74
C GLU A 111 12.61 7.59 -17.49
N SER A 112 11.84 8.66 -17.70
CA SER A 112 11.06 9.34 -16.66
C SER A 112 9.80 8.54 -16.36
N GLU A 113 8.94 8.92 -15.43
CA GLU A 113 7.66 8.31 -15.01
C GLU A 113 6.83 7.58 -16.08
N GLU A 114 7.36 7.53 -17.28
CA GLU A 114 6.93 6.78 -18.43
C GLU A 114 6.94 5.29 -18.11
N VAL A 115 6.05 4.59 -18.76
CA VAL A 115 6.08 3.13 -18.78
C VAL A 115 7.48 2.69 -19.17
N SER A 116 8.21 2.12 -18.22
CA SER A 116 9.54 1.58 -18.53
C SER A 116 9.39 0.42 -19.49
N ILE A 117 9.74 0.64 -20.76
CA ILE A 117 9.65 -0.38 -21.81
C ILE A 117 10.63 -1.52 -21.53
N LYS A 118 11.82 -1.19 -21.05
CA LYS A 118 12.97 -2.13 -20.92
C LYS A 118 12.94 -2.97 -19.66
N LYS A 119 12.34 -2.47 -18.59
CA LYS A 119 12.34 -3.18 -17.31
C LYS A 119 11.37 -4.36 -17.34
N PRO A 120 11.77 -5.54 -16.83
CA PRO A 120 10.87 -6.70 -16.75
C PRO A 120 9.73 -6.49 -15.76
N GLN A 121 9.92 -5.65 -14.76
CA GLN A 121 8.90 -5.36 -13.76
C GLN A 121 7.65 -4.75 -14.37
N MET A 122 6.49 -5.32 -14.09
CA MET A 122 5.17 -4.87 -14.53
C MET A 122 4.20 -4.74 -13.36
N SER A 123 3.03 -4.14 -13.58
CA SER A 123 2.01 -3.96 -12.54
C SER A 123 2.49 -3.07 -11.38
N VAL A 124 3.37 -2.12 -11.66
CA VAL A 124 3.92 -1.18 -10.66
C VAL A 124 3.53 0.23 -11.03
N LEU A 125 2.79 0.87 -10.14
CA LEU A 125 2.38 2.26 -10.28
C LEU A 125 3.29 3.13 -9.41
N LYS A 126 3.92 4.13 -10.02
CA LYS A 126 4.72 5.13 -9.33
C LYS A 126 3.99 6.46 -9.37
N LEU A 127 3.92 7.13 -8.24
CA LEU A 127 3.38 8.46 -8.10
C LEU A 127 4.37 9.32 -7.32
N ASN A 128 4.73 10.45 -7.89
CA ASN A 128 5.47 11.47 -7.16
C ASN A 128 4.51 12.51 -6.56
N THR A 129 5.00 13.28 -5.61
CA THR A 129 4.21 14.32 -4.94
C THR A 129 3.72 15.42 -5.88
N THR A 130 4.43 15.68 -6.99
CA THR A 130 4.01 16.68 -8.00
C THR A 130 2.74 16.21 -8.71
N THR A 131 2.69 14.96 -9.15
CA THR A 131 1.50 14.35 -9.78
C THR A 131 0.33 14.30 -8.81
N ILE A 132 0.58 13.91 -7.55
CA ILE A 132 -0.47 13.83 -6.52
C ILE A 132 -1.08 15.21 -6.22
N LYS A 133 -0.27 16.26 -6.17
CA LYS A 133 -0.74 17.65 -5.94
C LYS A 133 -1.54 18.23 -7.10
N GLN A 134 -1.51 17.63 -8.28
CA GLN A 134 -2.33 18.04 -9.44
C GLN A 134 -3.73 17.42 -9.41
N VAL A 135 -3.94 16.37 -8.63
CA VAL A 135 -5.24 15.72 -8.46
C VAL A 135 -6.15 16.63 -7.63
N PRO A 136 -7.45 16.78 -7.97
CA PRO A 136 -8.40 17.51 -7.16
C PRO A 136 -8.38 17.07 -5.70
N VAL A 137 -8.33 18.07 -4.81
CA VAL A 137 -8.31 17.82 -3.37
C VAL A 137 -9.64 17.26 -2.88
N VAL A 138 -9.57 16.35 -1.93
CA VAL A 138 -10.75 15.82 -1.24
C VAL A 138 -10.84 16.48 0.13
N LEU A 139 -11.98 17.09 0.43
CA LEU A 139 -12.20 17.81 1.69
C LEU A 139 -11.13 18.87 2.02
N GLY A 140 -10.48 19.44 0.97
CA GLY A 140 -9.45 20.46 1.13
C GLY A 140 -8.03 19.95 1.29
N GLU A 141 -7.81 18.64 1.28
CA GLU A 141 -6.48 18.03 1.38
C GLU A 141 -6.11 17.17 0.15
N VAL A 142 -4.82 17.16 -0.13
CA VAL A 142 -4.22 16.23 -1.09
C VAL A 142 -4.08 14.87 -0.41
N ASP A 143 -4.80 13.87 -0.92
CA ASP A 143 -4.85 12.54 -0.32
C ASP A 143 -4.25 11.47 -1.24
N ILE A 144 -3.25 10.75 -0.71
CA ILE A 144 -2.50 9.74 -1.43
C ILE A 144 -3.36 8.51 -1.73
N LEU A 145 -4.13 8.03 -0.74
CA LEU A 145 -4.98 6.85 -0.94
C LEU A 145 -6.10 7.15 -1.92
N LYS A 146 -6.70 8.34 -1.85
CA LYS A 146 -7.71 8.76 -2.83
C LYS A 146 -7.14 8.85 -4.26
N THR A 147 -5.86 9.23 -4.38
CA THR A 147 -5.17 9.26 -5.68
C THR A 147 -4.94 7.85 -6.24
N ILE A 148 -4.49 6.89 -5.43
CA ILE A 148 -4.28 5.52 -5.92
C ILE A 148 -5.60 4.81 -6.27
N LEU A 149 -6.72 5.19 -5.65
CA LEU A 149 -8.05 4.71 -6.01
C LEU A 149 -8.53 5.17 -7.41
N MET A 150 -7.85 6.15 -8.03
CA MET A 150 -8.10 6.57 -9.41
C MET A 150 -7.26 5.77 -10.43
N LEU A 151 -6.56 4.73 -10.02
CA LEU A 151 -5.70 3.92 -10.86
C LEU A 151 -6.32 2.53 -11.10
N PRO A 152 -6.05 1.88 -12.26
CA PRO A 152 -6.71 0.63 -12.59
C PRO A 152 -6.31 -0.50 -11.65
N GLY A 153 -7.27 -1.37 -11.33
CA GLY A 153 -7.09 -2.51 -10.44
C GLY A 153 -7.06 -2.18 -8.96
N VAL A 154 -7.38 -0.92 -8.56
CA VAL A 154 -7.44 -0.46 -7.18
C VAL A 154 -8.84 0.04 -6.86
N THR A 155 -9.48 -0.54 -5.88
CA THR A 155 -10.85 -0.19 -5.46
C THR A 155 -10.93 -0.02 -3.94
N ASN A 156 -12.07 0.40 -3.45
CA ASN A 156 -12.43 0.34 -2.03
C ASN A 156 -13.90 -0.07 -1.85
N ASN A 157 -14.33 -0.24 -0.62
CA ASN A 157 -15.70 -0.63 -0.30
C ASN A 157 -16.71 0.54 -0.33
N GLY A 158 -16.31 1.72 -0.79
CA GLY A 158 -17.15 2.92 -0.87
C GLY A 158 -16.73 4.05 0.06
N GLU A 159 -17.57 5.07 0.17
CA GLU A 159 -17.32 6.20 1.08
C GLU A 159 -17.34 5.72 2.54
N GLY A 160 -16.46 6.30 3.39
CA GLY A 160 -16.32 5.90 4.79
C GLY A 160 -15.72 4.50 4.97
N SER A 161 -14.97 4.00 3.99
CA SER A 161 -14.26 2.73 4.06
C SER A 161 -12.76 2.97 4.21
N SER A 162 -12.16 2.45 5.27
CA SER A 162 -10.71 2.46 5.44
C SER A 162 -10.04 1.42 4.56
N GLY A 163 -8.83 1.73 4.07
CA GLY A 163 -8.03 0.84 3.24
C GLY A 163 -8.45 0.81 1.77
N PHE A 164 -7.87 -0.14 1.05
CA PHE A 164 -8.08 -0.33 -0.38
C PHE A 164 -7.94 -1.80 -0.76
N ASN A 165 -8.50 -2.16 -1.91
CA ASN A 165 -8.47 -3.51 -2.48
C ASN A 165 -7.68 -3.49 -3.78
N VAL A 166 -6.81 -4.48 -4.02
CA VAL A 166 -6.01 -4.57 -5.24
C VAL A 166 -6.23 -5.91 -5.93
N ARG A 167 -6.67 -5.86 -7.20
CA ARG A 167 -6.90 -7.07 -8.01
C ARG A 167 -7.66 -8.15 -7.25
N GLY A 168 -8.79 -7.76 -6.64
CA GLY A 168 -9.62 -8.68 -5.88
C GLY A 168 -8.99 -9.22 -4.59
N GLY A 169 -8.04 -8.50 -3.99
CA GLY A 169 -7.54 -8.80 -2.65
C GLY A 169 -8.30 -8.02 -1.58
N ALA A 170 -8.40 -8.57 -0.38
CA ALA A 170 -8.97 -7.91 0.79
C ALA A 170 -8.01 -6.83 1.34
N VAL A 171 -8.52 -5.96 2.20
CA VAL A 171 -7.74 -4.83 2.76
C VAL A 171 -6.50 -5.33 3.52
N ASP A 172 -6.64 -6.38 4.34
CA ASP A 172 -5.54 -6.99 5.12
C ASP A 172 -4.49 -7.71 4.26
N GLN A 173 -4.81 -7.97 3.00
CA GLN A 173 -3.91 -8.64 2.05
C GLN A 173 -2.94 -7.67 1.36
N ASN A 174 -2.98 -6.38 1.70
CA ASN A 174 -2.06 -5.36 1.21
C ASN A 174 -1.00 -5.05 2.28
N LEU A 175 0.27 -5.06 1.90
CA LEU A 175 1.37 -4.58 2.74
C LEU A 175 1.52 -3.08 2.53
N VAL A 176 1.29 -2.30 3.58
CA VAL A 176 1.45 -0.85 3.53
C VAL A 176 2.65 -0.46 4.37
N LEU A 177 3.61 0.22 3.75
CA LEU A 177 4.87 0.60 4.35
C LEU A 177 5.06 2.11 4.30
N LEU A 178 5.51 2.69 5.40
CA LEU A 178 6.03 4.05 5.49
C LEU A 178 7.50 4.00 5.92
N ASP A 179 8.42 4.35 5.02
CA ASP A 179 9.86 4.17 5.23
C ASP A 179 10.22 2.76 5.77
N GLU A 180 9.65 1.70 5.17
CA GLU A 180 9.78 0.27 5.52
C GLU A 180 9.02 -0.20 6.77
N ALA A 181 8.49 0.70 7.60
CA ALA A 181 7.67 0.36 8.77
C ALA A 181 6.23 0.00 8.34
N ILE A 182 5.67 -1.06 8.92
CA ILE A 182 4.30 -1.51 8.62
C ILE A 182 3.30 -0.53 9.21
N ILE A 183 2.35 -0.07 8.40
CA ILE A 183 1.20 0.71 8.82
C ILE A 183 -0.03 -0.20 8.75
N TYR A 184 -0.63 -0.48 9.91
CA TYR A 184 -1.74 -1.43 10.02
C TYR A 184 -3.09 -0.81 9.68
N ASN A 185 -3.31 0.45 10.07
CA ASN A 185 -4.47 1.23 9.64
C ASN A 185 -4.00 2.41 8.78
N THR A 186 -4.52 2.48 7.57
CA THR A 186 -4.05 3.44 6.55
C THR A 186 -4.82 4.74 6.52
N SER A 187 -5.82 4.92 7.40
CA SER A 187 -6.79 6.01 7.30
C SER A 187 -7.11 6.63 8.65
N HIS A 188 -7.33 7.94 8.64
CA HIS A 188 -7.99 8.69 9.70
C HIS A 188 -9.50 8.77 9.46
N VAL A 189 -10.25 8.94 10.54
CA VAL A 189 -11.71 9.18 10.54
C VAL A 189 -12.43 8.17 9.63
N PHE A 190 -12.28 6.87 9.93
CA PHE A 190 -12.94 5.78 9.18
C PHE A 190 -12.75 5.83 7.66
N GLY A 191 -11.59 6.26 7.16
CA GLY A 191 -11.29 6.26 5.73
C GLY A 191 -11.53 7.59 5.00
N PHE A 192 -11.84 8.66 5.71
CA PHE A 192 -12.02 9.97 5.07
C PHE A 192 -10.70 10.63 4.69
N PHE A 193 -9.65 10.44 5.47
CA PHE A 193 -8.30 10.93 5.19
C PHE A 193 -7.28 9.79 5.27
N SER A 194 -6.25 9.85 4.44
CA SER A 194 -5.12 8.92 4.60
C SER A 194 -4.21 9.36 5.74
N VAL A 195 -3.51 8.39 6.34
CA VAL A 195 -2.47 8.68 7.36
C VAL A 195 -1.22 9.33 6.75
N PHE A 196 -1.12 9.43 5.44
CA PHE A 196 0.04 9.96 4.74
C PHE A 196 -0.07 11.47 4.54
N ASN A 197 0.75 12.23 5.23
CA ASN A 197 0.86 13.67 5.05
C ASN A 197 1.63 13.99 3.76
N ALA A 198 0.94 14.55 2.75
CA ALA A 198 1.52 14.83 1.44
C ALA A 198 2.72 15.79 1.46
N ASP A 199 2.89 16.60 2.51
CA ASP A 199 4.05 17.49 2.63
C ASP A 199 5.31 16.76 3.12
N ALA A 200 5.13 15.62 3.83
CA ALA A 200 6.22 14.74 4.30
C ALA A 200 6.62 13.67 3.28
N ILE A 201 5.78 13.37 2.27
CA ILE A 201 6.01 12.25 1.37
C ILE A 201 6.83 12.67 0.15
N LYS A 202 7.79 11.82 -0.24
CA LYS A 202 8.64 11.93 -1.42
C LYS A 202 8.09 11.20 -2.62
N ASP A 203 7.93 9.89 -2.50
CA ASP A 203 7.46 9.03 -3.59
C ASP A 203 6.62 7.86 -3.04
N ILE A 204 5.83 7.28 -3.94
CA ILE A 204 4.92 6.18 -3.64
C ILE A 204 5.03 5.17 -4.76
N LYS A 205 5.13 3.88 -4.37
CA LYS A 205 5.09 2.75 -5.29
C LYS A 205 4.02 1.77 -4.85
N LEU A 206 3.10 1.48 -5.75
CA LEU A 206 2.12 0.43 -5.56
C LEU A 206 2.45 -0.74 -6.48
N TYR A 207 2.82 -1.87 -5.89
CA TYR A 207 3.03 -3.14 -6.58
C TYR A 207 1.72 -3.94 -6.56
N LYS A 208 0.98 -3.95 -7.67
CA LYS A 208 -0.26 -4.73 -7.85
C LYS A 208 0.02 -6.17 -8.28
N GLY A 209 1.22 -6.44 -8.72
CA GLY A 209 1.82 -7.69 -9.15
C GLY A 209 3.30 -7.46 -9.36
N GLY A 210 4.05 -8.46 -9.80
CA GLY A 210 5.50 -8.32 -9.97
C GLY A 210 6.20 -7.84 -8.68
N ILE A 211 5.70 -8.29 -7.52
CA ILE A 211 6.21 -7.89 -6.21
C ILE A 211 7.65 -8.38 -6.06
N PRO A 212 8.65 -7.51 -5.84
CA PRO A 212 10.05 -7.92 -5.65
C PRO A 212 10.22 -8.92 -4.50
N ALA A 213 11.22 -9.82 -4.62
CA ALA A 213 11.45 -10.87 -3.62
C ALA A 213 11.81 -10.34 -2.21
N LYS A 214 12.25 -9.09 -2.09
CA LYS A 214 12.49 -8.41 -0.81
C LYS A 214 11.22 -8.20 0.03
N PHE A 215 10.03 -8.22 -0.60
CA PHE A 215 8.75 -8.07 0.08
C PHE A 215 8.04 -9.42 0.23
N GLY A 216 7.35 -9.61 1.35
CA GLY A 216 6.55 -10.79 1.66
C GLY A 216 5.52 -10.50 2.75
N GLY A 217 4.84 -11.54 3.25
CA GLY A 217 3.89 -11.45 4.36
C GLY A 217 2.50 -10.95 3.98
N ARG A 218 2.23 -10.63 2.70
CA ARG A 218 0.91 -10.29 2.17
C ARG A 218 0.71 -10.88 0.77
N VAL A 219 -0.55 -11.17 0.43
CA VAL A 219 -0.88 -11.92 -0.80
C VAL A 219 -1.49 -11.07 -1.92
N SER A 220 -1.75 -9.78 -1.70
CA SER A 220 -2.39 -8.95 -2.73
C SER A 220 -1.48 -7.92 -3.34
N SER A 221 -0.97 -6.97 -2.56
CA SER A 221 -0.15 -5.86 -3.05
C SER A 221 0.84 -5.36 -2.01
N VAL A 222 1.76 -4.49 -2.46
CA VAL A 222 2.64 -3.71 -1.58
C VAL A 222 2.53 -2.25 -1.94
N LEU A 223 2.18 -1.40 -0.96
CA LEU A 223 2.26 0.05 -1.05
C LEU A 223 3.49 0.52 -0.27
N ASP A 224 4.54 0.90 -0.98
CA ASP A 224 5.79 1.42 -0.41
C ASP A 224 5.78 2.95 -0.50
N VAL A 225 5.62 3.61 0.64
CA VAL A 225 5.57 5.07 0.78
C VAL A 225 6.84 5.53 1.46
N ARG A 226 7.52 6.52 0.86
CA ARG A 226 8.76 7.07 1.37
C ARG A 226 8.63 8.52 1.77
N GLN A 227 9.12 8.86 2.95
CA GLN A 227 9.20 10.23 3.43
C GLN A 227 10.38 10.97 2.78
N LYS A 228 10.24 12.30 2.64
CA LYS A 228 11.34 13.19 2.24
C LYS A 228 12.49 13.13 3.24
N ASP A 229 13.70 13.40 2.75
CA ASP A 229 14.90 13.45 3.59
C ASP A 229 15.07 14.80 4.31
N GLY A 230 14.27 15.83 3.93
CA GLY A 230 14.43 17.22 4.36
C GLY A 230 15.49 17.95 3.53
N ASN A 231 15.59 19.27 3.71
CA ASN A 231 16.50 20.11 2.95
C ASN A 231 17.85 20.22 3.67
N SER A 232 18.95 19.80 3.02
CA SER A 232 20.31 19.87 3.58
C SER A 232 21.05 21.18 3.30
N LYS A 233 20.48 22.04 2.45
CA LYS A 233 21.10 23.30 2.00
C LYS A 233 20.55 24.52 2.73
N GLU A 234 19.22 24.59 2.93
CA GLU A 234 18.54 25.77 3.49
C GLU A 234 17.30 25.37 4.32
N PHE A 235 16.88 26.31 5.16
CA PHE A 235 15.64 26.16 5.92
C PHE A 235 14.44 26.34 4.98
N LYS A 236 13.44 25.45 5.12
CA LYS A 236 12.16 25.52 4.41
C LYS A 236 11.00 25.36 5.37
N LEU A 237 9.98 26.14 5.15
CA LEU A 237 8.70 26.06 5.85
C LEU A 237 7.59 25.90 4.80
N SER A 238 6.75 24.90 4.94
CA SER A 238 5.57 24.74 4.10
C SER A 238 4.38 24.32 4.93
N GLY A 239 3.18 24.64 4.47
CA GLY A 239 1.97 24.25 5.18
C GLY A 239 0.70 24.62 4.45
N GLY A 240 -0.42 24.34 5.10
CA GLY A 240 -1.74 24.67 4.58
C GLY A 240 -2.75 24.83 5.72
N VAL A 241 -3.67 25.76 5.54
CA VAL A 241 -4.83 25.99 6.42
C VAL A 241 -6.07 25.77 5.59
N GLY A 242 -6.80 24.70 5.88
CA GLY A 242 -8.06 24.34 5.24
C GLY A 242 -9.26 24.58 6.15
N LEU A 243 -10.46 24.22 5.68
CA LEU A 243 -11.68 24.33 6.50
C LEU A 243 -11.72 23.29 7.62
N ILE A 244 -11.17 22.10 7.42
CA ILE A 244 -11.32 20.95 8.33
C ILE A 244 -10.01 20.64 9.07
N SER A 245 -8.87 20.91 8.45
CA SER A 245 -7.55 20.55 8.96
C SER A 245 -6.51 21.60 8.59
N SER A 246 -5.42 21.60 9.35
CA SER A 246 -4.20 22.38 9.06
C SER A 246 -2.98 21.50 9.14
N ARG A 247 -1.96 21.85 8.37
CA ARG A 247 -0.69 21.13 8.32
C ARG A 247 0.49 22.08 8.24
N LEU A 248 1.63 21.63 8.78
CA LEU A 248 2.89 22.37 8.78
C LEU A 248 4.04 21.41 8.58
N ALA A 249 5.00 21.74 7.73
CA ALA A 249 6.25 21.00 7.55
C ALA A 249 7.44 21.96 7.61
N ILE A 250 8.44 21.55 8.36
CA ILE A 250 9.71 22.26 8.58
C ILE A 250 10.83 21.37 8.10
N GLU A 251 11.67 21.87 7.23
CA GLU A 251 12.86 21.21 6.73
C GLU A 251 14.08 22.08 7.00
N ALA A 252 15.18 21.48 7.46
CA ALA A 252 16.41 22.24 7.69
C ALA A 252 17.66 21.34 7.61
N PRO A 253 18.84 21.96 7.31
CA PRO A 253 20.11 21.27 7.35
C PRO A 253 20.51 20.89 8.78
N LEU A 254 21.23 19.76 8.90
CA LEU A 254 21.91 19.31 10.10
C LEU A 254 23.44 19.34 9.87
N PHE A 255 24.20 19.89 10.84
CA PHE A 255 25.65 19.82 10.87
C PHE A 255 26.36 20.24 9.58
N LYS A 256 26.08 21.45 9.08
CA LYS A 256 26.75 22.03 7.91
C LYS A 256 26.69 21.10 6.68
N GLU A 257 25.52 20.82 6.20
CA GLU A 257 25.23 20.02 4.98
C GLU A 257 25.54 18.50 5.08
N LYS A 258 26.00 18.00 6.23
CA LYS A 258 26.21 16.55 6.42
C LYS A 258 24.90 15.76 6.59
N GLY A 259 23.80 16.46 6.77
CA GLY A 259 22.49 15.85 6.91
C GLY A 259 21.37 16.88 6.86
N SER A 260 20.17 16.38 7.02
CA SER A 260 18.95 17.19 7.04
C SER A 260 17.91 16.55 7.94
N PHE A 261 16.89 17.33 8.26
CA PHE A 261 15.68 16.78 8.89
C PHE A 261 14.42 17.42 8.32
N ILE A 262 13.32 16.67 8.45
CA ILE A 262 11.97 17.15 8.25
C ILE A 262 11.11 16.80 9.46
N ILE A 263 10.28 17.72 9.87
CA ILE A 263 9.21 17.53 10.86
C ILE A 263 7.94 18.04 10.19
N ALA A 264 6.95 17.18 10.06
CA ALA A 264 5.67 17.56 9.46
C ALA A 264 4.52 17.08 10.34
N GLY A 265 3.66 18.01 10.75
CA GLY A 265 2.49 17.74 11.56
C GLY A 265 1.21 18.14 10.84
N ARG A 266 0.13 17.46 11.16
CA ARG A 266 -1.23 17.75 10.70
C ARG A 266 -2.20 17.54 11.84
N GLY A 267 -3.25 18.38 11.90
CA GLY A 267 -4.32 18.23 12.87
C GLY A 267 -5.65 18.69 12.30
N SER A 268 -6.71 17.97 12.63
CA SER A 268 -8.09 18.32 12.26
C SER A 268 -8.77 19.13 13.36
N TYR A 269 -9.72 19.92 12.97
CA TYR A 269 -10.63 20.65 13.85
C TYR A 269 -12.09 20.54 13.35
N ALA A 270 -12.42 19.41 12.75
CA ALA A 270 -13.76 19.13 12.23
C ALA A 270 -14.86 19.25 13.30
N HIS A 271 -14.55 18.96 14.55
CA HIS A 271 -15.44 19.11 15.70
C HIS A 271 -15.98 20.55 15.87
N LEU A 272 -15.23 21.59 15.46
CA LEU A 272 -15.70 22.98 15.52
C LEU A 272 -16.90 23.21 14.61
N PHE A 273 -16.92 22.55 13.43
CA PHE A 273 -18.03 22.65 12.49
C PHE A 273 -19.24 21.82 12.94
N LEU A 274 -18.99 20.64 13.52
CA LEU A 274 -20.04 19.81 14.10
C LEU A 274 -20.73 20.55 15.26
N LYS A 275 -19.96 21.15 16.15
CA LYS A 275 -20.48 21.98 17.23
C LYS A 275 -21.28 23.20 16.73
N ALA A 276 -20.82 23.87 15.68
CA ALA A 276 -21.53 24.97 15.05
C ALA A 276 -22.84 24.52 14.36
N ALA A 277 -22.96 23.24 14.00
CA ALA A 277 -24.17 22.61 13.48
C ALA A 277 -25.09 22.07 14.58
N ASN A 278 -24.80 22.34 15.87
CA ASN A 278 -25.47 21.80 17.07
C ASN A 278 -25.41 20.26 17.17
N GLU A 279 -24.33 19.67 16.66
CA GLU A 279 -24.05 18.24 16.84
C GLU A 279 -23.03 18.07 17.96
N ASP A 280 -23.34 17.26 18.98
CA ASP A 280 -22.49 17.02 20.13
C ASP A 280 -21.40 15.96 19.87
N TYR A 281 -21.15 15.62 18.59
CA TYR A 281 -20.08 14.70 18.19
C TYR A 281 -18.74 15.43 18.14
N SER A 282 -17.69 14.78 18.63
CA SER A 282 -16.32 15.22 18.48
C SER A 282 -15.55 14.21 17.62
N VAL A 283 -15.00 14.68 16.50
CA VAL A 283 -14.18 13.86 15.61
C VAL A 283 -12.91 14.63 15.30
N ASN A 284 -11.79 14.11 15.78
CA ASN A 284 -10.48 14.73 15.62
C ASN A 284 -9.46 13.70 15.16
N PHE A 285 -8.47 14.15 14.43
CA PHE A 285 -7.25 13.38 14.19
C PHE A 285 -6.04 14.30 14.19
N TYR A 286 -4.88 13.74 14.47
CA TYR A 286 -3.61 14.41 14.33
C TYR A 286 -2.52 13.42 13.98
N ASP A 287 -1.52 13.89 13.24
CA ASP A 287 -0.35 13.09 12.88
C ASP A 287 0.94 13.92 12.90
N LEU A 288 2.03 13.20 13.13
CA LEU A 288 3.38 13.72 13.14
C LEU A 288 4.30 12.79 12.36
N ASN A 289 5.00 13.34 11.40
CA ASN A 289 6.05 12.69 10.62
C ASN A 289 7.40 13.31 10.98
N LEU A 290 8.38 12.46 11.23
CA LEU A 290 9.74 12.85 11.54
C LEU A 290 10.70 12.09 10.64
N LYS A 291 11.68 12.76 10.05
CA LYS A 291 12.82 12.08 9.44
C LYS A 291 14.07 12.93 9.54
N GLY A 292 15.16 12.29 9.93
CA GLY A 292 16.49 12.89 9.93
C GLY A 292 17.48 11.98 9.25
N ASN A 293 18.51 12.56 8.64
CA ASN A 293 19.61 11.79 8.07
C ASN A 293 20.95 12.45 8.37
N TYR A 294 21.98 11.64 8.42
CA TYR A 294 23.35 12.08 8.70
C TYR A 294 24.37 11.22 7.96
N SER A 295 25.25 11.86 7.18
CA SER A 295 26.39 11.22 6.53
C SER A 295 27.57 11.16 7.49
N LEU A 296 27.87 9.96 8.00
CA LEU A 296 29.04 9.73 8.85
C LEU A 296 30.34 9.94 8.03
N ASN A 297 30.33 9.43 6.81
CA ASN A 297 31.38 9.60 5.79
C ASN A 297 30.77 9.29 4.42
N GLU A 298 31.58 9.30 3.37
CA GLU A 298 31.14 9.06 1.99
C GLU A 298 30.50 7.69 1.74
N ASN A 299 30.76 6.70 2.58
CA ASN A 299 30.27 5.32 2.43
C ASN A 299 29.19 4.96 3.45
N ASN A 300 28.93 5.81 4.44
CA ASN A 300 28.03 5.51 5.55
C ASN A 300 27.05 6.64 5.80
N LYS A 301 25.76 6.37 5.65
CA LYS A 301 24.68 7.30 5.94
C LYS A 301 23.66 6.67 6.87
N LEU A 302 23.31 7.38 7.94
CA LEU A 302 22.28 7.01 8.90
C LEU A 302 20.99 7.77 8.60
N TYR A 303 19.86 7.11 8.83
CA TYR A 303 18.52 7.70 8.78
C TYR A 303 17.74 7.29 10.02
N LEU A 304 17.02 8.22 10.58
CA LEU A 304 16.02 7.98 11.61
C LEU A 304 14.69 8.53 11.09
N SER A 305 13.68 7.69 10.98
CA SER A 305 12.32 8.13 10.63
C SER A 305 11.31 7.64 11.64
N GLY A 306 10.20 8.37 11.77
CA GLY A 306 9.12 8.04 12.67
C GLY A 306 7.79 8.61 12.18
N TYR A 307 6.73 7.97 12.59
CA TYR A 307 5.34 8.37 12.38
C TYR A 307 4.54 8.13 13.65
N PHE A 308 3.72 9.08 14.00
CA PHE A 308 2.70 8.98 15.03
C PHE A 308 1.41 9.56 14.49
N GLY A 309 0.31 8.84 14.57
CA GLY A 309 -1.01 9.33 14.19
C GLY A 309 -2.08 8.77 15.12
N ARG A 310 -3.03 9.61 15.51
CA ARG A 310 -4.12 9.27 16.41
C ARG A 310 -5.43 9.86 15.92
N ASP A 311 -6.49 9.09 16.08
CA ASP A 311 -7.89 9.51 15.93
C ASP A 311 -8.57 9.44 17.29
N ASP A 312 -9.30 10.50 17.64
CA ASP A 312 -10.10 10.58 18.85
C ASP A 312 -11.52 11.00 18.45
N MET A 313 -12.49 10.14 18.73
CA MET A 313 -13.88 10.33 18.37
C MET A 313 -14.78 10.06 19.56
N ASN A 314 -15.63 11.02 19.85
CA ASN A 314 -16.66 10.92 20.87
C ASN A 314 -18.03 11.09 20.20
N PHE A 315 -18.87 10.06 20.33
CA PHE A 315 -20.22 10.00 19.77
C PHE A 315 -21.23 10.03 20.91
N THR A 316 -21.50 11.22 21.43
CA THR A 316 -22.34 11.44 22.64
C THR A 316 -21.70 10.88 23.92
N ASP A 317 -22.38 11.05 25.06
CA ASP A 317 -21.96 10.45 26.33
C ASP A 317 -21.99 8.92 26.35
N SER A 318 -22.31 8.29 25.19
CA SER A 318 -22.55 6.85 25.10
C SER A 318 -21.30 6.04 24.81
N PHE A 319 -20.45 6.51 23.90
CA PHE A 319 -19.21 5.81 23.54
C PHE A 319 -18.15 6.72 22.93
N GLU A 320 -16.90 6.38 23.22
CA GLU A 320 -15.71 7.01 22.66
C GLU A 320 -14.86 5.97 21.92
N ASN A 321 -14.19 6.40 20.87
CA ASN A 321 -13.29 5.56 20.11
C ASN A 321 -11.98 6.30 19.84
N SER A 322 -10.87 5.67 20.17
CA SER A 322 -9.54 6.19 19.89
C SER A 322 -8.67 5.11 19.27
N TYR A 323 -7.96 5.42 18.18
CA TYR A 323 -7.03 4.48 17.56
C TYR A 323 -5.88 5.20 16.86
N GLY A 324 -4.78 4.50 16.67
CA GLY A 324 -3.63 5.13 16.02
C GLY A 324 -2.50 4.18 15.64
N ASN A 325 -1.56 4.72 14.87
CA ASN A 325 -0.31 4.05 14.51
C ASN A 325 0.88 4.79 15.12
N LEU A 326 1.85 4.02 15.58
CA LEU A 326 3.18 4.49 15.94
C LEU A 326 4.21 3.67 15.19
N SER A 327 5.15 4.32 14.50
CA SER A 327 6.25 3.60 13.88
C SER A 327 7.57 4.35 13.98
N GLY A 328 8.66 3.60 13.97
CA GLY A 328 10.02 4.12 13.95
C GLY A 328 10.95 3.22 13.13
N ASN A 329 11.92 3.81 12.45
CA ASN A 329 12.92 3.09 11.68
C ASN A 329 14.28 3.77 11.81
N LEU A 330 15.25 3.02 12.34
CA LEU A 330 16.67 3.38 12.29
C LEU A 330 17.33 2.59 11.16
N ARG A 331 17.87 3.31 10.19
CA ARG A 331 18.43 2.74 8.96
C ARG A 331 19.88 3.15 8.79
N TRP A 332 20.71 2.19 8.40
CA TRP A 332 22.08 2.41 8.01
C TRP A 332 22.33 1.95 6.58
N ASN A 333 22.68 2.91 5.70
CA ASN A 333 23.15 2.63 4.37
C ASN A 333 24.67 2.54 4.37
N HIS A 334 25.20 1.49 3.76
CA HIS A 334 26.64 1.27 3.65
C HIS A 334 27.04 0.87 2.22
N ILE A 335 28.05 1.56 1.68
CA ILE A 335 28.68 1.25 0.40
C ILE A 335 29.96 0.50 0.72
N PHE A 336 29.96 -0.83 0.50
CA PHE A 336 31.15 -1.67 0.74
C PHE A 336 32.25 -1.41 -0.29
N ASN A 337 31.85 -1.26 -1.55
CA ASN A 337 32.72 -0.96 -2.68
C ASN A 337 31.87 -0.46 -3.85
N ASP A 338 32.49 -0.17 -5.01
CA ASP A 338 31.85 0.38 -6.19
C ASP A 338 30.67 -0.47 -6.74
N LYS A 339 30.54 -1.74 -6.31
CA LYS A 339 29.52 -2.69 -6.80
C LYS A 339 28.57 -3.20 -5.75
N LEU A 340 28.86 -3.01 -4.45
CA LEU A 340 28.06 -3.58 -3.38
C LEU A 340 27.56 -2.51 -2.43
N PHE A 341 26.25 -2.35 -2.40
CA PHE A 341 25.48 -1.47 -1.53
C PHE A 341 24.63 -2.28 -0.55
N SER A 342 24.46 -1.80 0.68
CA SER A 342 23.57 -2.42 1.65
C SER A 342 22.69 -1.42 2.40
N ASN A 343 21.58 -1.93 2.92
CA ASN A 343 20.61 -1.22 3.73
C ASN A 343 20.19 -2.07 4.93
N LEU A 344 20.64 -1.71 6.13
CA LEU A 344 20.24 -2.34 7.39
C LEU A 344 19.19 -1.46 8.07
N SER A 345 18.06 -2.04 8.46
CA SER A 345 16.94 -1.33 9.10
C SER A 345 16.50 -2.05 10.39
N LEU A 346 16.38 -1.28 11.47
CA LEU A 346 15.71 -1.66 12.72
C LEU A 346 14.38 -0.93 12.77
N ILE A 347 13.29 -1.66 12.79
CA ILE A 347 11.96 -1.11 12.60
C ILE A 347 11.07 -1.52 13.78
N TYR A 348 10.28 -0.58 14.25
CA TYR A 348 9.19 -0.79 15.19
C TYR A 348 7.91 -0.28 14.59
N SER A 349 6.80 -1.04 14.75
CA SER A 349 5.47 -0.59 14.38
C SER A 349 4.45 -1.09 15.39
N LYS A 350 3.51 -0.22 15.74
CA LYS A 350 2.39 -0.51 16.63
C LYS A 350 1.13 0.12 16.07
N TYR A 351 0.02 -0.60 16.16
CA TYR A 351 -1.33 -0.10 16.02
C TYR A 351 -2.11 -0.47 17.27
N ASP A 352 -2.80 0.47 17.84
CA ASP A 352 -3.68 0.25 18.99
C ASP A 352 -5.01 0.96 18.79
N TYR A 353 -6.03 0.42 19.44
CA TYR A 353 -7.31 1.10 19.61
C TYR A 353 -7.87 0.90 21.01
N GLU A 354 -8.69 1.86 21.40
CA GLU A 354 -9.46 1.88 22.63
C GLU A 354 -10.90 2.28 22.33
N PHE A 355 -11.84 1.53 22.88
CA PHE A 355 -13.25 1.79 22.74
C PHE A 355 -13.87 1.86 24.15
N VAL A 356 -14.37 3.04 24.52
CA VAL A 356 -15.01 3.31 25.81
C VAL A 356 -16.50 3.23 25.62
N ILE A 357 -17.17 2.41 26.42
CA ILE A 357 -18.63 2.25 26.41
C ILE A 357 -19.18 2.72 27.74
N ASN A 358 -19.56 3.98 27.84
CA ASN A 358 -19.98 4.63 29.05
C ASN A 358 -21.30 4.06 29.61
N ILE A 359 -22.20 3.60 28.74
CA ILE A 359 -23.49 2.98 29.15
C ILE A 359 -23.27 1.69 29.96
N PHE A 360 -22.23 0.92 29.63
CA PHE A 360 -21.89 -0.34 30.30
C PHE A 360 -20.67 -0.20 31.22
N GLU A 361 -20.08 1.01 31.29
CA GLU A 361 -18.97 1.39 32.17
C GLU A 361 -17.75 0.48 32.02
N PHE A 362 -17.28 0.26 30.76
CA PHE A 362 -16.05 -0.46 30.49
C PHE A 362 -15.27 0.11 29.30
N ASN A 363 -13.98 -0.14 29.31
CA ASN A 363 -13.07 0.09 28.18
C ASN A 363 -12.71 -1.23 27.52
N TRP A 364 -12.69 -1.24 26.18
CA TRP A 364 -12.10 -2.28 25.38
C TRP A 364 -10.82 -1.77 24.72
N THR A 365 -9.69 -2.46 24.93
CA THR A 365 -8.43 -2.13 24.28
C THR A 365 -7.90 -3.30 23.49
N SER A 366 -7.25 -3.03 22.35
CA SER A 366 -6.56 -4.03 21.54
C SER A 366 -5.35 -3.43 20.86
N SER A 367 -4.37 -4.28 20.51
CA SER A 367 -3.17 -3.81 19.81
C SER A 367 -2.47 -4.92 19.04
N ILE A 368 -1.72 -4.50 18.01
CA ILE A 368 -0.68 -5.29 17.35
C ILE A 368 0.60 -4.49 17.32
N GLU A 369 1.72 -5.12 17.68
CA GLU A 369 3.05 -4.52 17.57
C GLU A 369 4.04 -5.49 16.94
N ASN A 370 5.06 -4.94 16.30
CA ASN A 370 6.17 -5.74 15.78
C ASN A 370 7.51 -5.03 15.90
N TYR A 371 8.55 -5.85 16.03
CA TYR A 371 9.95 -5.49 15.94
C TYR A 371 10.53 -6.21 14.73
N ASN A 372 11.19 -5.46 13.84
CA ASN A 372 11.65 -5.99 12.56
C ASN A 372 13.12 -5.61 12.34
N LEU A 373 13.95 -6.60 12.05
CA LEU A 373 15.34 -6.44 11.60
C LEU A 373 15.42 -6.87 10.13
N LYS A 374 15.83 -5.96 9.27
CA LYS A 374 15.91 -6.19 7.83
C LYS A 374 17.30 -5.78 7.31
N TYR A 375 17.94 -6.65 6.51
CA TYR A 375 19.21 -6.36 5.89
C TYR A 375 19.17 -6.73 4.41
N ASP A 376 19.21 -5.71 3.56
CA ASP A 376 19.14 -5.84 2.11
C ASP A 376 20.47 -5.47 1.47
N PHE A 377 20.83 -6.20 0.40
CA PHE A 377 22.04 -5.96 -0.38
C PHE A 377 21.68 -5.81 -1.86
N SER A 378 22.38 -4.92 -2.55
CA SER A 378 22.34 -4.78 -4.01
C SER A 378 23.75 -4.92 -4.55
N TYR A 379 23.98 -5.96 -5.35
CA TYR A 379 25.25 -6.24 -6.00
C TYR A 379 25.17 -6.06 -7.51
N TYR A 380 25.93 -5.13 -8.02
CA TYR A 380 26.01 -4.83 -9.45
C TYR A 380 27.11 -5.70 -10.07
N ALA A 381 26.76 -6.96 -10.37
CA ALA A 381 27.72 -7.96 -10.83
C ALA A 381 28.31 -7.59 -12.19
N SER A 382 27.47 -7.10 -13.11
CA SER A 382 27.89 -6.60 -14.43
C SER A 382 26.85 -5.59 -14.96
N GLU A 383 27.07 -5.02 -16.14
CA GLU A 383 26.10 -4.18 -16.85
C GLU A 383 24.78 -4.89 -17.19
N ALA A 384 24.84 -6.22 -17.30
CA ALA A 384 23.68 -7.05 -17.63
C ALA A 384 23.01 -7.68 -16.41
N VAL A 385 23.68 -7.73 -15.25
CA VAL A 385 23.22 -8.49 -14.09
C VAL A 385 23.37 -7.66 -12.82
N LYS A 386 22.23 -7.41 -12.16
CA LYS A 386 22.14 -6.89 -10.79
C LYS A 386 21.49 -7.94 -9.91
N ILE A 387 22.13 -8.25 -8.79
CA ILE A 387 21.66 -9.24 -7.82
C ILE A 387 21.22 -8.50 -6.55
N ASN A 388 20.00 -8.79 -6.10
CA ASN A 388 19.49 -8.30 -4.82
C ASN A 388 19.28 -9.50 -3.90
N PHE A 389 19.76 -9.44 -2.68
CA PHE A 389 19.61 -10.48 -1.68
C PHE A 389 19.51 -9.89 -0.28
N GLY A 390 18.96 -10.64 0.66
CA GLY A 390 18.81 -10.14 2.01
C GLY A 390 18.06 -11.08 2.92
N ALA A 391 17.89 -10.63 4.16
CA ALA A 391 17.18 -11.32 5.21
C ALA A 391 16.25 -10.36 5.96
N ASN A 392 15.17 -10.90 6.48
CA ASN A 392 14.20 -10.16 7.29
C ASN A 392 13.72 -11.04 8.45
N VAL A 393 13.64 -10.47 9.65
CA VAL A 393 13.19 -11.14 10.86
C VAL A 393 12.21 -10.23 11.58
N ILE A 394 11.00 -10.73 11.83
CA ILE A 394 9.93 -9.98 12.49
C ILE A 394 9.41 -10.76 13.68
N SER A 395 9.35 -10.11 14.83
CA SER A 395 8.67 -10.60 16.03
C SER A 395 7.37 -9.83 16.22
N TYR A 396 6.26 -10.53 16.36
CA TYR A 396 4.92 -9.95 16.51
C TYR A 396 4.34 -10.26 17.89
N ASN A 397 3.70 -9.26 18.49
CA ASN A 397 2.82 -9.39 19.63
C ASN A 397 1.42 -8.91 19.27
N PHE A 398 0.41 -9.73 19.60
CA PHE A 398 -1.00 -9.41 19.39
C PHE A 398 -1.68 -9.39 20.75
N ASN A 399 -2.30 -8.28 21.10
CA ASN A 399 -3.29 -8.21 22.16
C ASN A 399 -4.68 -8.17 21.50
N PRO A 400 -5.40 -9.31 21.42
CA PRO A 400 -6.69 -9.35 20.71
C PRO A 400 -7.79 -8.60 21.45
N GLY A 401 -7.64 -8.38 22.75
CA GLY A 401 -8.54 -7.54 23.50
C GLY A 401 -8.43 -7.69 25.01
N GLU A 402 -8.75 -6.59 25.69
CA GLU A 402 -8.87 -6.51 27.15
C GLU A 402 -10.08 -5.64 27.49
N ILE A 403 -10.97 -6.17 28.33
CA ILE A 403 -12.13 -5.46 28.90
C ILE A 403 -11.78 -5.02 30.31
N ILE A 404 -11.83 -3.73 30.56
CA ILE A 404 -11.50 -3.11 31.83
C ILE A 404 -12.74 -2.37 32.35
N PRO A 405 -13.41 -2.83 33.40
CA PRO A 405 -14.47 -2.07 34.04
C PRO A 405 -13.98 -0.68 34.50
N THR A 406 -14.76 0.36 34.25
CA THR A 406 -14.41 1.75 34.62
C THR A 406 -15.01 2.19 35.95
N SER A 407 -15.92 1.38 36.53
CA SER A 407 -16.52 1.61 37.84
C SER A 407 -16.83 0.29 38.58
N GLU A 408 -17.11 0.36 39.85
CA GLU A 408 -17.57 -0.78 40.66
C GLU A 408 -19.01 -1.22 40.30
N THR A 409 -19.75 -0.36 39.60
CA THR A 409 -21.13 -0.61 39.15
C THR A 409 -21.20 -1.14 37.72
N SER A 410 -20.06 -1.33 37.07
CA SER A 410 -20.00 -1.88 35.72
C SER A 410 -20.75 -3.21 35.62
N SER A 411 -21.56 -3.34 34.58
CA SER A 411 -22.27 -4.58 34.26
C SER A 411 -21.36 -5.66 33.66
N VAL A 412 -20.08 -5.34 33.39
CA VAL A 412 -19.12 -6.19 32.71
C VAL A 412 -17.93 -6.50 33.61
N ASN A 413 -17.52 -7.76 33.65
CA ASN A 413 -16.36 -8.20 34.40
C ASN A 413 -15.07 -7.96 33.65
N TYR A 414 -13.96 -7.81 34.36
CA TYR A 414 -12.62 -7.78 33.79
C TYR A 414 -12.34 -9.06 33.01
N LEU A 415 -11.87 -8.90 31.76
CA LEU A 415 -11.52 -10.00 30.85
C LEU A 415 -10.28 -9.66 30.07
N ILE A 416 -9.29 -10.55 30.07
CA ILE A 416 -8.14 -10.49 29.16
C ILE A 416 -8.22 -11.66 28.18
N LEU A 417 -8.20 -11.36 26.90
CA LEU A 417 -8.06 -12.39 25.87
C LEU A 417 -6.61 -12.87 25.76
N ASN A 418 -6.43 -14.12 25.38
CA ASN A 418 -5.12 -14.73 25.24
C ASN A 418 -4.24 -13.97 24.23
N GLN A 419 -3.16 -13.35 24.74
CA GLN A 419 -2.16 -12.72 23.88
C GLN A 419 -1.54 -13.72 22.94
N LYS A 420 -1.29 -13.29 21.70
CA LYS A 420 -0.76 -14.15 20.65
C LYS A 420 0.62 -13.63 20.22
N ARG A 421 1.56 -14.55 20.00
CA ARG A 421 2.92 -14.24 19.59
C ARG A 421 3.29 -15.00 18.34
N ALA A 422 4.04 -14.36 17.47
CA ALA A 422 4.55 -15.00 16.27
C ALA A 422 5.93 -14.47 15.89
N PHE A 423 6.67 -15.30 15.19
CA PHE A 423 7.98 -14.98 14.65
C PHE A 423 8.02 -15.35 13.18
N GLU A 424 8.38 -14.39 12.34
CA GLU A 424 8.53 -14.56 10.90
C GLU A 424 9.96 -14.27 10.50
N SER A 425 10.61 -15.20 9.82
CA SER A 425 11.93 -14.98 9.23
C SER A 425 11.92 -15.32 7.75
N SER A 426 12.77 -14.66 7.00
CA SER A 426 12.87 -14.92 5.57
C SER A 426 14.21 -14.52 5.01
N ILE A 427 14.62 -15.25 3.97
CA ILE A 427 15.75 -14.90 3.13
C ILE A 427 15.28 -14.81 1.69
N TYR A 428 15.91 -13.96 0.90
CA TYR A 428 15.59 -13.84 -0.51
C TYR A 428 16.84 -13.63 -1.36
N LEU A 429 16.73 -14.05 -2.61
CA LEU A 429 17.69 -13.81 -3.67
C LEU A 429 16.93 -13.49 -4.94
N SER A 430 17.30 -12.44 -5.66
CA SER A 430 16.74 -12.11 -6.97
C SER A 430 17.81 -11.54 -7.89
N ALA A 431 17.61 -11.69 -9.20
CA ALA A 431 18.48 -11.11 -10.21
C ALA A 431 17.65 -10.37 -11.27
N GLU A 432 18.05 -9.14 -11.55
CA GLU A 432 17.64 -8.41 -12.74
C GLU A 432 18.70 -8.72 -13.82
N HIS A 433 18.27 -9.27 -14.94
CA HIS A 433 19.18 -9.79 -15.96
C HIS A 433 18.74 -9.35 -17.37
N LYS A 434 19.62 -8.64 -18.06
CA LYS A 434 19.48 -8.31 -19.47
C LYS A 434 20.00 -9.50 -20.29
N LEU A 435 19.09 -10.42 -20.66
CA LEU A 435 19.44 -11.66 -21.36
C LEU A 435 19.90 -11.43 -22.79
N THR A 436 19.26 -10.48 -23.49
CA THR A 436 19.63 -10.00 -24.81
C THR A 436 19.38 -8.51 -24.93
N ASN A 437 19.66 -7.91 -26.08
CA ASN A 437 19.34 -6.48 -26.31
C ASN A 437 17.82 -6.20 -26.28
N LYS A 438 16.97 -7.22 -26.45
CA LYS A 438 15.50 -7.09 -26.47
C LYS A 438 14.79 -7.84 -25.35
N LEU A 439 15.47 -8.74 -24.65
CA LEU A 439 14.87 -9.57 -23.62
C LEU A 439 15.55 -9.32 -22.29
N SER A 440 14.77 -8.88 -21.30
CA SER A 440 15.18 -8.74 -19.92
C SER A 440 14.30 -9.58 -19.02
N ALA A 441 14.86 -10.07 -17.92
CA ALA A 441 14.21 -10.91 -16.95
C ALA A 441 14.51 -10.41 -15.53
N GLU A 442 13.54 -10.51 -14.63
CA GLU A 442 13.75 -10.48 -13.18
C GLU A 442 13.23 -11.78 -12.62
N TYR A 443 14.09 -12.51 -11.93
CA TYR A 443 13.72 -13.78 -11.28
C TYR A 443 14.25 -13.81 -9.87
N GLY A 444 13.49 -14.42 -8.97
CA GLY A 444 13.85 -14.46 -7.56
C GLY A 444 13.12 -15.55 -6.81
N LEU A 445 13.67 -15.86 -5.66
CA LEU A 445 13.11 -16.78 -4.69
C LEU A 445 13.20 -16.15 -3.32
N ARG A 446 12.10 -16.19 -2.59
CA ARG A 446 12.02 -15.91 -1.16
C ARG A 446 11.66 -17.22 -0.47
N TRP A 447 12.30 -17.52 0.63
CA TRP A 447 11.90 -18.55 1.56
C TRP A 447 11.47 -17.86 2.85
N SER A 448 10.25 -18.13 3.29
CA SER A 448 9.69 -17.62 4.54
C SER A 448 9.40 -18.75 5.51
N TYR A 449 9.76 -18.53 6.76
CA TYR A 449 9.56 -19.42 7.88
C TYR A 449 8.78 -18.70 8.97
N PHE A 450 7.66 -19.26 9.39
CA PHE A 450 6.76 -18.65 10.35
C PHE A 450 6.49 -19.60 11.51
N ASN A 451 6.65 -19.10 12.73
CA ASN A 451 6.35 -19.77 13.99
C ASN A 451 5.24 -19.06 14.73
N ARG A 452 4.18 -19.76 15.03
CA ARG A 452 3.20 -19.39 16.04
C ARG A 452 3.74 -19.83 17.39
N LEU A 453 4.09 -18.87 18.24
CA LEU A 453 4.65 -19.10 19.56
C LEU A 453 3.55 -19.22 20.64
N GLY A 454 3.87 -19.91 21.73
CA GLY A 454 3.03 -20.09 22.89
C GLY A 454 3.00 -18.87 23.83
N GLY A 455 2.77 -19.13 25.10
CA GLY A 455 2.44 -18.17 26.15
C GLY A 455 0.93 -17.98 26.26
N GLN A 456 0.18 -19.02 25.87
CA GLN A 456 -1.29 -19.05 25.93
C GLN A 456 -1.82 -20.47 26.02
N THR A 457 -3.06 -20.60 26.47
CA THR A 457 -3.87 -21.81 26.41
C THR A 457 -4.54 -21.92 25.03
N MET A 458 -4.54 -23.09 24.43
CA MET A 458 -5.19 -23.39 23.16
C MET A 458 -6.21 -24.52 23.32
N ALA A 459 -7.39 -24.33 22.75
CA ALA A 459 -8.41 -25.37 22.68
C ALA A 459 -8.04 -26.48 21.70
N ASN A 460 -8.31 -27.72 22.08
CA ASN A 460 -8.32 -28.88 21.20
C ASN A 460 -9.76 -29.31 20.99
N TYR A 461 -10.18 -29.39 19.76
CA TYR A 461 -11.55 -29.75 19.41
C TYR A 461 -11.69 -31.23 19.12
N VAL A 462 -12.87 -31.80 19.40
CA VAL A 462 -13.23 -33.17 19.03
C VAL A 462 -12.97 -33.35 17.53
N ASN A 463 -12.33 -34.45 17.16
CA ASN A 463 -11.91 -34.75 15.79
C ASN A 463 -11.05 -33.66 15.13
N ASN A 464 -10.45 -32.74 15.90
CA ASN A 464 -9.68 -31.59 15.42
C ASN A 464 -10.51 -30.63 14.52
N GLN A 465 -11.82 -30.52 14.83
CA GLN A 465 -12.81 -29.73 14.10
C GLN A 465 -13.28 -28.53 14.93
N PRO A 466 -12.70 -27.33 14.77
CA PRO A 466 -13.14 -26.14 15.48
C PRO A 466 -14.53 -25.66 15.03
N VAL A 467 -14.97 -26.04 13.83
CA VAL A 467 -16.30 -25.79 13.29
C VAL A 467 -16.91 -27.12 12.85
N VAL A 468 -18.20 -27.32 13.14
CA VAL A 468 -18.97 -28.49 12.75
C VAL A 468 -20.27 -28.06 12.07
N TYR A 469 -20.78 -28.88 11.15
CA TYR A 469 -22.08 -28.65 10.53
C TYR A 469 -23.17 -29.40 11.28
N ASN A 470 -24.17 -28.68 11.75
CA ASN A 470 -25.34 -29.25 12.38
C ASN A 470 -26.41 -29.56 11.31
N GLU A 471 -26.54 -30.83 10.93
CA GLU A 471 -27.47 -31.27 9.87
C GLU A 471 -28.95 -30.99 10.21
N LYS A 472 -29.30 -30.99 11.51
CA LYS A 472 -30.69 -30.77 11.93
C LYS A 472 -31.11 -29.31 11.78
N LEU A 473 -30.20 -28.40 12.09
CA LEU A 473 -30.44 -26.96 12.00
C LEU A 473 -30.03 -26.38 10.64
N GLY A 474 -29.18 -27.09 9.88
CA GLY A 474 -28.69 -26.64 8.60
C GLY A 474 -27.68 -25.49 8.71
N VAL A 475 -26.97 -25.37 9.83
CA VAL A 475 -26.03 -24.27 10.13
C VAL A 475 -24.66 -24.82 10.57
N TYR A 476 -23.64 -23.97 10.45
CA TYR A 476 -22.34 -24.22 11.06
C TYR A 476 -22.31 -23.68 12.49
N GLU A 477 -21.69 -24.43 13.40
CA GLU A 477 -21.57 -24.11 14.82
C GLU A 477 -20.13 -24.33 15.27
N THR A 478 -19.72 -23.67 16.37
CA THR A 478 -18.44 -23.94 17.03
C THR A 478 -18.38 -25.39 17.50
N GLY A 479 -17.27 -26.06 17.19
CA GLY A 479 -17.01 -27.46 17.57
C GLY A 479 -16.83 -27.65 19.07
N GLU A 480 -17.09 -28.86 19.56
CA GLU A 480 -16.92 -29.21 20.97
C GLU A 480 -15.44 -29.25 21.35
N ILE A 481 -15.08 -28.58 22.46
CA ILE A 481 -13.73 -28.57 23.01
C ILE A 481 -13.52 -29.87 23.79
N SER A 482 -12.55 -30.69 23.37
CA SER A 482 -12.20 -31.95 24.02
C SER A 482 -11.21 -31.76 25.18
N SER A 483 -10.31 -30.79 25.06
CA SER A 483 -9.30 -30.46 26.07
C SER A 483 -8.66 -29.10 25.76
N GLU A 484 -7.90 -28.59 26.72
CA GLU A 484 -7.05 -27.43 26.52
C GLU A 484 -5.59 -27.80 26.73
N THR A 485 -4.70 -27.13 26.01
CA THR A 485 -3.25 -27.28 26.13
C THR A 485 -2.61 -25.94 26.41
N ASP A 486 -1.89 -25.86 27.52
CA ASP A 486 -1.08 -24.71 27.87
C ASP A 486 0.27 -24.81 27.16
N TYR A 487 0.59 -23.79 26.36
CA TYR A 487 1.89 -23.65 25.72
C TYR A 487 2.74 -22.60 26.43
N GLY A 488 3.94 -22.98 26.85
CA GLY A 488 4.94 -22.07 27.38
C GLY A 488 5.37 -21.01 26.35
N LYS A 489 5.91 -19.87 26.83
CA LYS A 489 6.21 -18.71 25.96
C LYS A 489 7.13 -19.02 24.76
N SER A 490 8.02 -19.99 24.90
CA SER A 490 8.98 -20.41 23.87
C SER A 490 8.57 -21.64 23.09
N GLU A 491 7.43 -22.25 23.40
CA GLU A 491 6.92 -23.42 22.74
C GLU A 491 6.27 -23.06 21.40
N ASN A 492 6.39 -23.95 20.43
CA ASN A 492 5.78 -23.76 19.11
C ASN A 492 4.39 -24.37 19.07
N ILE A 493 3.37 -23.57 18.77
CA ILE A 493 2.00 -24.03 18.53
C ILE A 493 1.87 -24.56 17.09
N ALA A 494 2.44 -23.84 16.13
CA ALA A 494 2.44 -24.21 14.73
C ALA A 494 3.63 -23.59 13.99
N THR A 495 4.09 -24.31 12.97
CA THR A 495 5.21 -23.88 12.13
C THR A 495 4.83 -24.02 10.67
N PHE A 496 5.14 -23.00 9.87
CA PHE A 496 4.92 -22.98 8.42
C PHE A 496 6.19 -22.54 7.71
N ASN A 497 6.43 -23.11 6.53
CA ASN A 497 7.48 -22.65 5.65
C ASN A 497 7.01 -22.65 4.21
N ASN A 498 7.35 -21.60 3.46
CA ASN A 498 6.89 -21.44 2.09
C ASN A 498 8.03 -20.93 1.20
N PHE A 499 8.08 -21.50 -0.02
CA PHE A 499 8.88 -20.96 -1.11
C PHE A 499 8.02 -20.07 -1.98
N GLU A 500 8.51 -18.85 -2.24
CA GLU A 500 7.81 -17.81 -2.96
C GLU A 500 8.61 -17.42 -4.23
N PRO A 501 8.57 -18.26 -5.30
CA PRO A 501 9.20 -17.95 -6.57
C PRO A 501 8.53 -16.78 -7.28
N ARG A 502 9.31 -15.98 -7.99
CA ARG A 502 8.88 -14.82 -8.76
C ARG A 502 9.63 -14.75 -10.07
N LEU A 503 8.93 -14.39 -11.13
CA LEU A 503 9.47 -14.25 -12.46
C LEU A 503 8.77 -13.09 -13.17
N ALA A 504 9.55 -12.22 -13.79
CA ALA A 504 9.05 -11.20 -14.70
C ALA A 504 9.94 -11.18 -15.94
N LEU A 505 9.31 -11.06 -17.10
CA LEU A 505 9.97 -11.02 -18.40
C LEU A 505 9.49 -9.78 -19.14
N ALA A 506 10.38 -9.10 -19.86
CA ALA A 506 10.03 -8.05 -20.79
C ALA A 506 10.71 -8.32 -22.14
N TYR A 507 9.92 -8.30 -23.20
CA TYR A 507 10.40 -8.37 -24.57
C TYR A 507 10.12 -7.06 -25.29
N GLU A 508 11.19 -6.35 -25.70
CA GLU A 508 11.12 -5.11 -26.45
C GLU A 508 10.74 -5.40 -27.91
N LEU A 509 9.55 -4.97 -28.32
CA LEU A 509 9.13 -5.01 -29.73
C LEU A 509 9.87 -3.98 -30.54
N ASN A 510 9.98 -2.77 -29.97
CA ASN A 510 10.75 -1.64 -30.48
C ASN A 510 11.07 -0.68 -29.32
N GLU A 511 11.73 0.45 -29.60
CA GLU A 511 12.15 1.44 -28.58
C GLU A 511 10.99 2.03 -27.75
N SER A 512 9.76 2.02 -28.26
CA SER A 512 8.58 2.61 -27.64
C SER A 512 7.54 1.59 -27.20
N SER A 513 7.76 0.27 -27.37
CA SER A 513 6.78 -0.74 -26.97
C SER A 513 7.40 -2.05 -26.53
N SER A 514 6.75 -2.69 -25.54
CA SER A 514 7.13 -4.01 -25.04
C SER A 514 5.91 -4.85 -24.66
N VAL A 515 6.12 -6.17 -24.66
CA VAL A 515 5.22 -7.15 -24.03
C VAL A 515 5.92 -7.68 -22.80
N LYS A 516 5.17 -7.80 -21.72
CA LYS A 516 5.69 -8.31 -20.45
C LYS A 516 4.81 -9.45 -19.93
N ALA A 517 5.44 -10.36 -19.21
CA ALA A 517 4.75 -11.44 -18.49
C ALA A 517 5.33 -11.58 -17.09
N GLY A 518 4.49 -11.93 -16.13
CA GLY A 518 4.91 -12.09 -14.74
C GLY A 518 4.19 -13.22 -14.05
N PHE A 519 4.91 -13.84 -13.13
CA PHE A 519 4.40 -14.80 -12.16
C PHE A 519 4.93 -14.46 -10.78
N SER A 520 4.06 -14.55 -9.78
CA SER A 520 4.48 -14.43 -8.37
C SER A 520 3.69 -15.38 -7.49
N ARG A 521 4.38 -16.05 -6.57
CA ARG A 521 3.79 -16.74 -5.43
C ARG A 521 4.13 -15.97 -4.17
N THR A 522 3.13 -15.77 -3.28
CA THR A 522 3.28 -15.05 -2.01
C THR A 522 2.53 -15.74 -0.90
N ALA A 523 3.02 -15.57 0.34
CA ALA A 523 2.41 -16.12 1.55
C ALA A 523 2.03 -15.00 2.53
N GLN A 524 0.93 -15.19 3.25
CA GLN A 524 0.47 -14.30 4.32
C GLN A 524 0.18 -15.09 5.58
N TYR A 525 0.77 -14.67 6.69
CA TYR A 525 0.67 -15.36 7.99
C TYR A 525 -0.14 -14.58 9.03
N ILE A 526 -0.47 -13.32 8.73
CA ILE A 526 -1.18 -12.42 9.65
C ILE A 526 -2.46 -11.97 8.98
N HIS A 527 -3.57 -12.12 9.66
CA HIS A 527 -4.92 -11.90 9.14
C HIS A 527 -5.67 -10.88 9.98
N LEU A 528 -6.45 -10.02 9.35
CA LEU A 528 -7.43 -9.18 10.02
C LEU A 528 -8.79 -9.87 9.89
N LEU A 529 -9.34 -10.30 11.00
CA LEU A 529 -10.64 -10.94 11.05
C LEU A 529 -11.72 -9.89 11.22
N SER A 530 -12.59 -9.81 10.23
CA SER A 530 -13.71 -8.89 10.19
C SER A 530 -14.90 -9.58 9.53
N ASN A 531 -16.01 -9.66 10.22
CA ASN A 531 -17.29 -10.15 9.68
C ASN A 531 -18.16 -9.01 9.12
N THR A 532 -17.60 -7.79 9.08
CA THR A 532 -18.24 -6.61 8.50
C THR A 532 -17.70 -6.33 7.09
N THR A 533 -18.46 -5.58 6.30
CA THR A 533 -18.05 -5.25 4.93
C THR A 533 -16.89 -4.25 4.89
N ASN A 534 -16.87 -3.32 5.82
CA ASN A 534 -15.83 -2.32 5.97
C ASN A 534 -14.98 -2.67 7.18
N VAL A 535 -13.68 -2.61 7.02
CA VAL A 535 -12.74 -2.77 8.13
C VAL A 535 -13.01 -1.69 9.18
N THR A 536 -13.15 -2.12 10.42
CA THR A 536 -13.39 -1.27 11.58
C THR A 536 -12.22 -1.35 12.55
N PRO A 537 -12.05 -0.40 13.45
CA PRO A 537 -11.05 -0.50 14.52
C PRO A 537 -11.25 -1.69 15.45
N LEU A 538 -12.47 -2.25 15.52
CA LEU A 538 -12.82 -3.41 16.36
C LEU A 538 -12.39 -4.75 15.75
N ASP A 539 -11.92 -4.78 14.53
CA ASP A 539 -11.49 -6.00 13.85
C ASP A 539 -10.21 -6.57 14.47
N VAL A 540 -10.11 -7.89 14.52
CA VAL A 540 -9.10 -8.59 15.30
C VAL A 540 -7.93 -9.04 14.43
N TRP A 541 -6.72 -8.54 14.69
CA TRP A 541 -5.50 -9.09 14.11
C TRP A 541 -5.14 -10.43 14.76
N THR A 542 -4.92 -11.44 13.95
CA THR A 542 -4.56 -12.80 14.42
C THR A 542 -3.50 -13.43 13.51
N PRO A 543 -2.52 -14.16 14.08
CA PRO A 543 -1.56 -14.92 13.30
C PRO A 543 -2.12 -16.27 12.86
N SER A 544 -1.57 -16.84 11.80
CA SER A 544 -1.74 -18.24 11.45
C SER A 544 -1.35 -19.15 12.63
N GLY A 545 -1.99 -20.31 12.72
CA GLY A 545 -1.81 -21.22 13.84
C GLY A 545 -2.35 -22.60 13.52
N LYS A 546 -2.68 -23.36 14.55
CA LYS A 546 -3.13 -24.75 14.43
C LYS A 546 -4.35 -24.91 13.49
N TYR A 547 -5.31 -23.97 13.58
CA TYR A 547 -6.58 -24.02 12.84
C TYR A 547 -6.69 -22.94 11.76
N ILE A 548 -5.88 -21.88 11.82
CA ILE A 548 -5.85 -20.80 10.83
C ILE A 548 -4.62 -20.95 9.97
N LYS A 549 -4.80 -21.47 8.74
CA LYS A 549 -3.70 -21.72 7.82
C LYS A 549 -3.20 -20.41 7.16
N PRO A 550 -1.91 -20.33 6.77
CA PRO A 550 -1.43 -19.25 5.93
C PRO A 550 -2.20 -19.15 4.62
N GLN A 551 -2.52 -17.94 4.20
CA GLN A 551 -3.02 -17.72 2.85
C GLN A 551 -1.87 -17.77 1.85
N LEU A 552 -2.06 -18.47 0.73
CA LEU A 552 -1.09 -18.59 -0.35
C LEU A 552 -1.70 -18.08 -1.64
N SER A 553 -1.02 -17.17 -2.31
CA SER A 553 -1.50 -16.62 -3.58
C SER A 553 -0.55 -16.97 -4.72
N ASN A 554 -1.12 -17.33 -5.87
CA ASN A 554 -0.44 -17.40 -7.15
C ASN A 554 -1.05 -16.35 -8.07
N GLN A 555 -0.23 -15.48 -8.65
CA GLN A 555 -0.68 -14.47 -9.59
C GLN A 555 0.11 -14.57 -10.90
N TYR A 556 -0.62 -14.56 -12.01
CA TYR A 556 -0.12 -14.51 -13.37
C TYR A 556 -0.57 -13.19 -13.99
N ALA A 557 0.29 -12.56 -14.77
CA ALA A 557 -0.07 -11.36 -15.50
C ALA A 557 0.66 -11.31 -16.85
N VAL A 558 0.01 -10.71 -17.84
CA VAL A 558 0.59 -10.38 -19.15
C VAL A 558 0.15 -8.98 -19.53
N GLY A 559 1.04 -8.21 -20.12
CA GLY A 559 0.73 -6.83 -20.48
C GLY A 559 1.44 -6.33 -21.72
N PHE A 560 0.81 -5.35 -22.37
CA PHE A 560 1.35 -4.58 -23.46
C PHE A 560 1.54 -3.13 -23.04
N PHE A 561 2.74 -2.60 -23.29
CA PHE A 561 3.18 -1.28 -22.84
C PHE A 561 3.66 -0.48 -24.04
N LYS A 562 3.20 0.78 -24.15
CA LYS A 562 3.56 1.63 -25.28
C LYS A 562 3.63 3.10 -24.93
N ASN A 563 4.68 3.77 -25.38
CA ASN A 563 4.84 5.22 -25.34
C ASN A 563 4.58 5.80 -26.73
N PHE A 564 3.90 6.95 -26.82
CA PHE A 564 3.53 7.60 -28.08
C PHE A 564 4.02 9.04 -28.11
N LYS A 565 4.21 9.55 -29.34
CA LYS A 565 4.52 10.97 -29.59
C LYS A 565 5.66 11.46 -28.71
N ASP A 566 6.83 10.84 -28.85
CA ASP A 566 8.02 11.21 -28.10
C ASP A 566 7.78 11.20 -26.59
N ASN A 567 7.06 10.15 -26.12
CA ASN A 567 6.71 9.92 -24.71
C ASN A 567 5.69 10.92 -24.12
N LEU A 568 4.96 11.67 -24.92
CA LEU A 568 3.87 12.53 -24.45
C LEU A 568 2.73 11.72 -23.84
N PHE A 569 2.48 10.52 -24.35
CA PHE A 569 1.46 9.60 -23.83
C PHE A 569 2.09 8.25 -23.51
N SER A 570 1.66 7.63 -22.44
CA SER A 570 1.94 6.23 -22.12
C SER A 570 0.65 5.43 -22.01
N MET A 571 0.68 4.19 -22.50
CA MET A 571 -0.44 3.26 -22.45
C MET A 571 0.02 1.93 -21.89
N GLU A 572 -0.79 1.41 -20.97
CA GLU A 572 -0.63 0.10 -20.33
C GLU A 572 -1.93 -0.69 -20.51
N ILE A 573 -1.82 -1.92 -20.99
CA ILE A 573 -2.94 -2.88 -21.02
C ILE A 573 -2.42 -4.13 -20.34
N GLU A 574 -3.06 -4.54 -19.23
CA GLU A 574 -2.67 -5.70 -18.46
C GLU A 574 -3.85 -6.64 -18.25
N ALA A 575 -3.64 -7.94 -18.45
CA ALA A 575 -4.55 -8.99 -18.03
C ALA A 575 -3.91 -9.76 -16.88
N TYR A 576 -4.71 -10.14 -15.88
CA TYR A 576 -4.24 -10.90 -14.74
C TYR A 576 -5.20 -12.02 -14.34
N TYR A 577 -4.64 -13.06 -13.72
CA TYR A 577 -5.35 -14.12 -13.02
C TYR A 577 -4.65 -14.39 -11.69
N LYS A 578 -5.41 -14.38 -10.60
CA LYS A 578 -4.92 -14.57 -9.24
C LYS A 578 -5.78 -15.60 -8.51
N THR A 579 -5.12 -16.53 -7.80
CA THR A 579 -5.78 -17.47 -6.87
C THR A 579 -5.25 -17.28 -5.47
N ILE A 580 -6.12 -17.49 -4.47
CA ILE A 580 -5.73 -17.48 -3.06
C ILE A 580 -6.30 -18.73 -2.40
N GLU A 581 -5.41 -19.54 -1.85
CA GLU A 581 -5.72 -20.70 -1.04
C GLU A 581 -5.87 -20.31 0.44
N ASN A 582 -6.64 -21.06 1.21
CA ASN A 582 -6.90 -20.86 2.63
C ASN A 582 -7.50 -19.46 2.92
N ARG A 583 -8.34 -18.96 2.03
CA ARG A 583 -9.10 -17.73 2.24
C ARG A 583 -10.03 -17.90 3.45
N ILE A 584 -9.98 -16.95 4.38
CA ILE A 584 -10.83 -16.95 5.57
C ILE A 584 -12.24 -16.51 5.18
N ASP A 585 -13.22 -17.26 5.63
CA ASP A 585 -14.65 -16.94 5.64
C ASP A 585 -15.23 -17.24 7.04
N TYR A 586 -16.47 -16.91 7.27
CA TYR A 586 -17.09 -16.99 8.60
C TYR A 586 -18.37 -17.82 8.54
N ILE A 587 -18.67 -18.50 9.65
CA ILE A 587 -20.01 -19.08 9.84
C ILE A 587 -21.05 -17.96 9.91
N ASP A 588 -22.33 -18.29 9.72
CA ASP A 588 -23.41 -17.32 9.87
C ASP A 588 -23.56 -16.94 11.35
N GLY A 589 -23.62 -15.65 11.66
CA GLY A 589 -23.67 -15.17 13.03
C GLY A 589 -22.36 -15.21 13.80
N ALA A 590 -21.22 -15.35 13.12
CA ALA A 590 -19.88 -15.42 13.72
C ALA A 590 -19.63 -14.32 14.75
N ASN A 591 -19.21 -14.70 15.95
CA ASN A 591 -18.83 -13.80 17.03
C ASN A 591 -17.31 -13.65 17.11
N LEU A 592 -16.80 -12.52 16.65
CA LEU A 592 -15.36 -12.23 16.61
C LEU A 592 -14.90 -11.34 17.78
N ILE A 593 -15.84 -10.71 18.51
CA ILE A 593 -15.54 -9.78 19.60
C ILE A 593 -15.45 -10.54 20.92
N ALA A 594 -14.42 -10.25 21.72
CA ALA A 594 -14.21 -10.84 23.04
C ALA A 594 -14.19 -12.39 23.05
N ASN A 595 -13.71 -12.99 21.96
CA ASN A 595 -13.74 -14.44 21.75
C ASN A 595 -12.33 -15.05 21.80
N ASN A 596 -12.05 -15.89 22.81
CA ASN A 596 -10.81 -16.64 22.91
C ASN A 596 -10.71 -17.81 21.91
N TYR A 597 -11.82 -18.27 21.37
CA TYR A 597 -11.97 -19.47 20.51
C TYR A 597 -12.38 -19.08 19.09
N ILE A 598 -11.80 -17.99 18.61
CA ILE A 598 -12.12 -17.36 17.31
C ILE A 598 -12.03 -18.32 16.11
N GLU A 599 -11.22 -19.37 16.22
CA GLU A 599 -11.12 -20.44 15.25
C GLU A 599 -12.40 -21.28 15.07
N GLY A 600 -13.30 -21.26 16.09
CA GLY A 600 -14.63 -21.85 16.02
C GLY A 600 -15.63 -21.08 15.16
N GLU A 601 -15.26 -19.88 14.73
CA GLU A 601 -16.09 -18.96 13.92
C GLU A 601 -15.65 -18.89 12.46
N ILE A 602 -14.57 -19.64 12.08
CA ILE A 602 -13.87 -19.48 10.81
C ILE A 602 -13.94 -20.73 9.97
N LEU A 603 -14.22 -20.55 8.69
CA LEU A 603 -14.10 -21.55 7.64
C LEU A 603 -12.94 -21.19 6.69
N ASN A 604 -12.23 -22.20 6.20
CA ASN A 604 -11.18 -22.02 5.21
C ASN A 604 -11.75 -22.26 3.80
N GLY A 605 -11.59 -21.28 2.94
CA GLY A 605 -12.02 -21.31 1.56
C GLY A 605 -10.90 -21.01 0.58
N GLU A 606 -11.28 -20.71 -0.62
CA GLU A 606 -10.41 -20.28 -1.71
C GLU A 606 -11.02 -19.08 -2.43
N SER A 607 -10.19 -18.30 -3.12
CA SER A 607 -10.63 -17.15 -3.90
C SER A 607 -9.91 -17.13 -5.24
N GLN A 608 -10.59 -16.59 -6.24
CA GLN A 608 -10.00 -16.26 -7.55
C GLN A 608 -10.40 -14.86 -7.98
N ALA A 609 -9.49 -14.20 -8.66
CA ALA A 609 -9.71 -12.88 -9.25
C ALA A 609 -9.04 -12.79 -10.62
N TYR A 610 -9.75 -12.24 -11.60
CA TYR A 610 -9.21 -12.02 -12.93
C TYR A 610 -9.76 -10.73 -13.53
N GLY A 611 -8.99 -10.13 -14.42
CA GLY A 611 -9.41 -8.88 -15.01
C GLY A 611 -8.50 -8.37 -16.11
N LEU A 612 -9.00 -7.34 -16.79
CA LEU A 612 -8.31 -6.55 -17.80
C LEU A 612 -8.24 -5.11 -17.31
N GLU A 613 -7.03 -4.56 -17.24
CA GLU A 613 -6.73 -3.21 -16.83
C GLU A 613 -6.24 -2.39 -18.02
N PHE A 614 -6.73 -1.18 -18.16
CA PHE A 614 -6.30 -0.21 -19.16
C PHE A 614 -5.92 1.10 -18.48
N LEU A 615 -4.75 1.65 -18.79
CA LEU A 615 -4.29 2.94 -18.31
C LEU A 615 -3.69 3.74 -19.46
N LEU A 616 -4.20 4.93 -19.69
CA LEU A 616 -3.64 5.91 -20.62
C LEU A 616 -3.27 7.16 -19.84
N ARG A 617 -2.01 7.58 -19.88
CA ARG A 617 -1.52 8.79 -19.20
C ARG A 617 -0.99 9.82 -20.18
N LYS A 618 -1.13 11.07 -19.77
CA LYS A 618 -0.47 12.23 -20.36
C LYS A 618 0.11 13.09 -19.24
N THR A 619 1.43 13.14 -19.14
CA THR A 619 2.13 13.76 -18.00
C THR A 619 2.69 15.15 -18.34
N VAL A 620 2.73 15.55 -19.59
CA VAL A 620 3.37 16.78 -20.05
C VAL A 620 2.40 17.68 -20.79
N GLY A 621 2.60 19.01 -20.68
CA GLY A 621 1.85 20.05 -21.36
C GLY A 621 0.79 20.74 -20.47
N LYS A 622 -0.03 21.62 -21.05
CA LYS A 622 -1.06 22.38 -20.31
C LYS A 622 -2.17 21.50 -19.76
N LEU A 623 -2.51 20.42 -20.46
CA LEU A 623 -3.48 19.41 -20.03
C LEU A 623 -2.70 18.14 -19.71
N THR A 624 -2.81 17.68 -18.45
CA THR A 624 -2.21 16.44 -17.94
C THR A 624 -3.29 15.59 -17.28
N GLY A 625 -3.03 14.31 -17.07
CA GLY A 625 -3.98 13.42 -16.41
C GLY A 625 -3.91 11.98 -16.93
N TRP A 626 -4.90 11.20 -16.55
CA TRP A 626 -5.01 9.81 -16.97
C TRP A 626 -6.46 9.36 -17.09
N PHE A 627 -6.61 8.32 -17.86
CA PHE A 627 -7.82 7.54 -18.01
C PHE A 627 -7.51 6.12 -17.54
N ALA A 628 -8.28 5.60 -16.61
CA ALA A 628 -8.15 4.25 -16.09
C ALA A 628 -9.46 3.48 -16.23
N TYR A 629 -9.36 2.21 -16.62
CA TYR A 629 -10.50 1.31 -16.70
C TYR A 629 -10.08 -0.09 -16.26
N THR A 630 -10.93 -0.72 -15.46
CA THR A 630 -10.78 -2.10 -15.03
C THR A 630 -12.07 -2.86 -15.29
N LEU A 631 -11.95 -3.97 -16.01
CA LEU A 631 -12.98 -5.01 -16.09
C LEU A 631 -12.48 -6.19 -15.27
N SER A 632 -13.20 -6.56 -14.21
CA SER A 632 -12.73 -7.62 -13.31
C SER A 632 -13.85 -8.43 -12.70
N LYS A 633 -13.50 -9.60 -12.20
CA LYS A 633 -14.37 -10.44 -11.38
C LYS A 633 -13.56 -11.03 -10.23
N THR A 634 -14.15 -10.99 -9.03
CA THR A 634 -13.58 -11.57 -7.83
C THR A 634 -14.61 -12.46 -7.15
N GLU A 635 -14.27 -13.73 -7.04
CA GLU A 635 -15.12 -14.76 -6.47
C GLU A 635 -14.39 -15.50 -5.35
N GLN A 636 -15.19 -16.05 -4.44
CA GLN A 636 -14.69 -16.94 -3.39
C GLN A 636 -15.60 -18.18 -3.29
N ARG A 637 -15.05 -19.24 -2.72
CA ARG A 637 -15.75 -20.49 -2.49
C ARG A 637 -15.29 -21.08 -1.16
N THR A 638 -16.26 -21.47 -0.33
CA THR A 638 -16.00 -22.08 0.97
C THR A 638 -16.74 -23.41 1.00
N LEU A 639 -15.98 -24.50 0.89
CA LEU A 639 -16.47 -25.86 1.02
C LEU A 639 -16.59 -26.22 2.51
N GLY A 640 -17.46 -27.14 2.85
CA GLY A 640 -17.58 -27.63 4.24
C GLY A 640 -16.27 -28.22 4.79
N GLY A 641 -15.45 -28.82 3.95
CA GLY A 641 -14.14 -29.34 4.33
C GLY A 641 -14.21 -30.28 5.53
N ASN A 642 -13.33 -30.07 6.50
CA ASN A 642 -13.32 -30.87 7.74
C ASN A 642 -14.53 -30.60 8.65
N ALA A 643 -15.20 -29.46 8.50
CA ALA A 643 -16.42 -29.13 9.25
C ALA A 643 -17.65 -29.95 8.78
N GLY A 644 -17.53 -30.61 7.63
CA GLY A 644 -18.66 -31.31 6.98
C GLY A 644 -19.64 -30.32 6.32
N GLY A 645 -20.81 -30.80 5.95
CA GLY A 645 -21.88 -30.01 5.37
C GLY A 645 -21.62 -29.45 3.95
N PRO A 646 -22.55 -28.66 3.42
CA PRO A 646 -22.55 -28.24 2.02
C PRO A 646 -21.58 -27.08 1.70
N GLY A 647 -21.00 -26.42 2.70
CA GLY A 647 -20.25 -25.18 2.51
C GLY A 647 -21.16 -23.94 2.41
N ILE A 648 -20.54 -22.76 2.31
CA ILE A 648 -21.27 -21.51 2.11
C ILE A 648 -21.83 -21.49 0.68
N ASN A 649 -23.07 -21.03 0.52
CA ASN A 649 -23.81 -21.08 -0.75
C ASN A 649 -23.77 -22.46 -1.41
N LYS A 650 -23.87 -23.53 -0.60
CA LYS A 650 -23.80 -24.93 -1.03
C LYS A 650 -22.47 -25.30 -1.74
N GLY A 651 -21.36 -24.63 -1.35
CA GLY A 651 -20.04 -24.85 -1.92
C GLY A 651 -19.85 -24.30 -3.34
N ASN A 652 -20.77 -23.48 -3.84
CA ASN A 652 -20.63 -22.83 -5.13
C ASN A 652 -19.73 -21.57 -5.03
N TRP A 653 -19.17 -21.15 -6.18
CA TRP A 653 -18.52 -19.86 -6.30
C TRP A 653 -19.50 -18.71 -6.13
N TYR A 654 -19.17 -17.71 -5.33
CA TYR A 654 -19.95 -16.50 -5.12
C TYR A 654 -19.06 -15.26 -5.07
N ASN A 655 -19.62 -14.09 -5.35
CA ASN A 655 -18.84 -12.86 -5.41
C ASN A 655 -18.27 -12.50 -4.04
N SER A 656 -17.03 -12.05 -4.01
CA SER A 656 -16.47 -11.38 -2.81
C SER A 656 -17.16 -10.05 -2.57
N SER A 657 -17.28 -9.63 -1.30
CA SER A 657 -17.98 -8.37 -0.92
C SER A 657 -17.39 -7.11 -1.55
N TYR A 658 -16.15 -7.16 -2.02
CA TYR A 658 -15.44 -6.06 -2.68
C TYR A 658 -15.29 -6.24 -4.21
N ASP A 659 -16.01 -7.21 -4.82
CA ASP A 659 -16.04 -7.37 -6.27
C ASP A 659 -16.63 -6.13 -6.97
N ARG A 660 -15.96 -5.70 -8.04
CA ARG A 660 -16.38 -4.60 -8.93
C ARG A 660 -16.20 -5.05 -10.37
N ALA A 661 -17.30 -5.25 -11.10
CA ALA A 661 -17.21 -5.70 -12.49
C ALA A 661 -16.61 -4.61 -13.40
N HIS A 662 -17.03 -3.37 -13.23
CA HIS A 662 -16.51 -2.23 -13.96
C HIS A 662 -16.08 -1.15 -12.99
N ASP A 663 -14.85 -0.68 -13.15
CA ASP A 663 -14.28 0.48 -12.48
C ASP A 663 -13.64 1.40 -13.53
N PHE A 664 -14.06 2.64 -13.54
CA PHE A 664 -13.67 3.61 -14.53
C PHE A 664 -13.35 4.94 -13.85
N SER A 665 -12.23 5.53 -14.18
CA SER A 665 -11.86 6.84 -13.69
C SER A 665 -11.18 7.71 -14.74
N ILE A 666 -11.44 9.01 -14.67
CA ILE A 666 -10.73 10.05 -15.42
C ILE A 666 -10.23 11.08 -14.41
N THR A 667 -8.94 11.36 -14.45
CA THR A 667 -8.32 12.47 -13.74
C THR A 667 -7.70 13.41 -14.75
N ALA A 668 -8.01 14.70 -14.67
CA ALA A 668 -7.46 15.71 -15.55
C ALA A 668 -7.11 16.99 -14.78
N ALA A 669 -5.97 17.59 -15.13
CA ALA A 669 -5.55 18.89 -14.65
C ALA A 669 -5.21 19.78 -15.86
N HIS A 670 -5.74 21.01 -15.88
CA HIS A 670 -5.53 21.95 -16.96
C HIS A 670 -4.98 23.28 -16.45
N ASN A 671 -3.76 23.61 -16.86
CA ASN A 671 -3.13 24.89 -16.62
C ASN A 671 -3.70 25.92 -17.61
N LEU A 672 -4.83 26.54 -17.25
CA LEU A 672 -5.51 27.51 -18.12
C LEU A 672 -4.64 28.78 -18.32
N THR A 673 -4.09 29.30 -17.23
CA THR A 673 -3.17 30.44 -17.24
C THR A 673 -2.00 30.14 -16.29
N GLU A 674 -1.04 31.05 -16.21
CA GLU A 674 0.05 30.93 -15.22
C GLU A 674 -0.43 31.02 -13.76
N LYS A 675 -1.62 31.55 -13.52
CA LYS A 675 -2.20 31.75 -12.18
C LYS A 675 -3.28 30.73 -11.85
N TRP A 676 -3.95 30.14 -12.84
CA TRP A 676 -5.08 29.28 -12.64
C TRP A 676 -4.86 27.87 -13.22
N THR A 677 -5.00 26.89 -12.36
CA THR A 677 -5.05 25.47 -12.74
C THR A 677 -6.41 24.91 -12.33
N PHE A 678 -7.08 24.19 -13.24
CA PHE A 678 -8.33 23.49 -12.96
C PHE A 678 -8.08 22.00 -12.95
N GLY A 679 -8.67 21.31 -11.99
CA GLY A 679 -8.63 19.86 -11.86
C GLY A 679 -10.03 19.26 -11.89
N ALA A 680 -10.17 18.05 -12.42
CA ALA A 680 -11.39 17.27 -12.40
C ALA A 680 -11.09 15.78 -12.22
N ASN A 681 -11.90 15.10 -11.38
CA ASN A 681 -11.90 13.64 -11.24
C ASN A 681 -13.32 13.13 -11.46
N PHE A 682 -13.48 12.18 -12.35
CA PHE A 682 -14.71 11.42 -12.50
C PHE A 682 -14.45 9.96 -12.17
N VAL A 683 -15.36 9.36 -11.41
CA VAL A 683 -15.31 7.94 -11.01
C VAL A 683 -16.67 7.31 -11.28
N PHE A 684 -16.64 6.12 -11.86
CA PHE A 684 -17.80 5.24 -11.98
C PHE A 684 -17.41 3.82 -11.59
N GLN A 685 -18.21 3.19 -10.71
CA GLN A 685 -18.04 1.81 -10.28
C GLN A 685 -19.38 1.08 -10.27
N THR A 686 -19.39 -0.16 -10.73
CA THR A 686 -20.56 -1.03 -10.51
C THR A 686 -20.75 -1.30 -9.02
N GLY A 687 -22.01 -1.52 -8.61
CA GLY A 687 -22.35 -1.80 -7.22
C GLY A 687 -21.62 -3.03 -6.68
N ARG A 688 -21.12 -2.94 -5.44
CA ARG A 688 -20.50 -4.08 -4.76
C ARG A 688 -21.54 -5.12 -4.35
N PRO A 689 -21.16 -6.41 -4.23
CA PRO A 689 -22.05 -7.47 -3.76
C PRO A 689 -22.47 -7.27 -2.31
N VAL A 690 -23.70 -7.64 -2.01
CA VAL A 690 -24.31 -7.62 -0.67
C VAL A 690 -25.31 -8.76 -0.55
N THR A 691 -25.67 -9.10 0.68
CA THR A 691 -26.71 -10.06 1.00
C THR A 691 -27.96 -9.30 1.44
N TYR A 692 -29.09 -9.50 0.76
CA TYR A 692 -30.35 -8.89 1.14
C TYR A 692 -31.32 -9.92 1.71
N PRO A 693 -32.23 -9.51 2.63
CA PRO A 693 -33.35 -10.36 3.00
C PRO A 693 -34.24 -10.54 1.77
N ASN A 694 -34.70 -11.75 1.56
CA ASN A 694 -35.63 -12.13 0.51
C ASN A 694 -37.05 -12.45 1.04
N GLY A 695 -37.24 -12.46 2.36
CA GLY A 695 -38.46 -12.69 3.03
C GLY A 695 -38.36 -12.46 4.53
N GLN A 696 -39.48 -12.59 5.22
CA GLN A 696 -39.53 -12.66 6.69
C GLN A 696 -40.65 -13.63 7.12
N TYR A 697 -40.50 -14.21 8.28
CA TYR A 697 -41.49 -15.03 8.93
C TYR A 697 -41.60 -14.64 10.39
N VAL A 698 -42.75 -14.93 10.99
CA VAL A 698 -42.95 -14.65 12.41
C VAL A 698 -42.80 -15.95 13.18
N TYR A 699 -41.95 -15.96 14.20
CA TYR A 699 -41.78 -17.06 15.10
C TYR A 699 -41.88 -16.53 16.54
N GLU A 700 -42.82 -17.08 17.30
CA GLU A 700 -43.13 -16.65 18.68
C GLU A 700 -43.33 -15.13 18.87
N GLY A 701 -43.93 -14.48 17.86
CA GLY A 701 -44.17 -13.03 17.87
C GLY A 701 -42.99 -12.18 17.40
N LEU A 702 -41.84 -12.79 17.13
CA LEU A 702 -40.65 -12.11 16.59
C LEU A 702 -40.62 -12.20 15.08
N SER A 703 -40.37 -11.08 14.42
CA SER A 703 -40.17 -11.04 12.97
C SER A 703 -38.74 -11.44 12.65
N ILE A 704 -38.55 -12.54 11.96
CA ILE A 704 -37.23 -13.08 11.59
C ILE A 704 -37.02 -12.91 10.09
N ALA A 705 -35.98 -12.22 9.69
CA ALA A 705 -35.60 -12.06 8.28
C ALA A 705 -35.00 -13.34 7.71
N SER A 706 -35.47 -13.75 6.52
CA SER A 706 -34.85 -14.78 5.70
C SER A 706 -33.95 -14.11 4.67
N TYR A 707 -32.71 -14.58 4.53
CA TYR A 707 -31.72 -13.97 3.63
C TYR A 707 -31.52 -14.80 2.36
N SER A 708 -31.19 -14.10 1.26
CA SER A 708 -30.70 -14.70 0.02
C SER A 708 -29.32 -15.34 0.22
N ASP A 709 -28.85 -16.08 -0.79
CA ASP A 709 -27.47 -16.57 -0.81
C ASP A 709 -26.48 -15.41 -0.58
N ARG A 710 -25.36 -15.71 0.11
CA ARG A 710 -24.35 -14.72 0.48
C ARG A 710 -23.82 -14.00 -0.75
N ASN A 711 -23.82 -12.63 -0.72
CA ASN A 711 -23.35 -11.75 -1.79
C ASN A 711 -24.02 -11.94 -3.16
N SER A 712 -25.26 -12.41 -3.18
CA SER A 712 -26.03 -12.63 -4.42
C SER A 712 -26.63 -11.36 -5.02
N ASN A 713 -26.76 -10.29 -4.25
CA ASN A 713 -27.32 -9.01 -4.67
C ASN A 713 -26.20 -7.96 -4.82
N ARG A 714 -26.53 -6.77 -5.37
CA ARG A 714 -25.58 -5.67 -5.51
C ARG A 714 -26.20 -4.35 -5.06
N LEU A 715 -25.38 -3.49 -4.44
CA LEU A 715 -25.74 -2.09 -4.24
C LEU A 715 -25.89 -1.37 -5.60
N PRO A 716 -26.57 -0.24 -5.65
CA PRO A 716 -26.59 0.65 -6.82
C PRO A 716 -25.16 1.07 -7.23
N SER A 717 -24.98 1.36 -8.52
CA SER A 717 -23.71 1.86 -9.03
C SER A 717 -23.29 3.16 -8.35
N TYR A 718 -22.01 3.28 -8.09
CA TYR A 718 -21.37 4.46 -7.56
C TYR A 718 -20.86 5.35 -8.69
N ASN A 719 -21.13 6.64 -8.65
CA ASN A 719 -20.39 7.59 -9.49
C ASN A 719 -20.29 8.96 -8.82
N ARG A 720 -19.25 9.71 -9.20
CA ARG A 720 -18.93 11.01 -8.61
C ARG A 720 -18.07 11.84 -9.55
N LEU A 721 -18.32 13.12 -9.56
CA LEU A 721 -17.47 14.13 -10.20
C LEU A 721 -16.99 15.11 -9.14
N ASP A 722 -15.67 15.27 -9.05
CA ASP A 722 -15.02 16.26 -8.20
C ASP A 722 -14.29 17.27 -9.08
N VAL A 723 -14.32 18.55 -8.68
CA VAL A 723 -13.60 19.61 -9.38
C VAL A 723 -12.78 20.43 -8.41
N SER A 724 -11.70 21.02 -8.91
CA SER A 724 -10.89 21.94 -8.14
C SER A 724 -10.36 23.10 -8.98
N ALA A 725 -10.07 24.22 -8.34
CA ALA A 725 -9.41 25.37 -8.93
C ALA A 725 -8.28 25.83 -8.01
N THR A 726 -7.07 25.86 -8.52
CA THR A 726 -5.89 26.37 -7.81
C THR A 726 -5.53 27.74 -8.34
N TYR A 727 -5.43 28.72 -7.45
CA TYR A 727 -5.06 30.11 -7.76
C TYR A 727 -3.75 30.50 -7.11
N VAL A 728 -2.74 30.82 -7.92
CA VAL A 728 -1.42 31.32 -7.49
C VAL A 728 -1.33 32.81 -7.78
N PRO A 729 -1.52 33.69 -6.77
CA PRO A 729 -1.64 35.13 -7.00
C PRO A 729 -0.34 35.78 -7.50
N ASN A 730 0.83 35.26 -7.09
CA ASN A 730 2.12 35.82 -7.42
C ASN A 730 3.15 34.76 -7.76
N LYS A 731 3.49 34.62 -9.04
CA LYS A 731 4.62 33.79 -9.51
C LYS A 731 5.94 34.59 -9.54
N ARG A 732 6.25 35.36 -8.49
CA ARG A 732 7.54 36.02 -8.40
C ARG A 732 8.56 35.06 -7.78
N PRO A 733 9.54 34.55 -8.57
CA PRO A 733 10.53 33.60 -8.05
C PRO A 733 11.36 34.17 -6.88
N GLU A 734 11.51 35.48 -6.82
CA GLU A 734 12.33 36.18 -5.85
C GLU A 734 11.68 36.34 -4.46
N LYS A 735 10.38 36.11 -4.33
CA LYS A 735 9.72 36.22 -3.01
C LYS A 735 9.95 34.91 -2.23
N GLN A 736 10.45 35.03 -1.01
CA GLN A 736 10.58 33.92 -0.05
C GLN A 736 9.21 33.33 0.27
N TRP A 737 8.18 34.13 0.47
CA TRP A 737 6.81 33.68 0.74
C TRP A 737 6.03 33.45 -0.57
N LYS A 738 5.58 32.22 -0.80
CA LYS A 738 4.73 31.82 -1.91
C LYS A 738 3.45 31.24 -1.36
N GLY A 739 2.31 31.80 -1.74
CA GLY A 739 0.98 31.32 -1.32
C GLY A 739 0.14 30.89 -2.51
N GLU A 740 -0.73 29.93 -2.31
CA GLU A 740 -1.74 29.50 -3.27
C GLU A 740 -3.07 29.20 -2.58
N TRP A 741 -4.17 29.46 -3.26
CA TRP A 741 -5.51 29.07 -2.85
C TRP A 741 -5.96 27.87 -3.66
N VAL A 742 -6.51 26.87 -2.99
CA VAL A 742 -7.12 25.69 -3.62
C VAL A 742 -8.58 25.64 -3.20
N PHE A 743 -9.47 25.75 -4.18
CA PHE A 743 -10.90 25.58 -4.01
C PHE A 743 -11.31 24.23 -4.58
N GLY A 744 -12.15 23.49 -3.88
CA GLY A 744 -12.62 22.18 -4.30
C GLY A 744 -14.12 22.02 -4.10
N ILE A 745 -14.74 21.24 -4.96
CA ILE A 745 -16.09 20.74 -4.77
C ILE A 745 -16.08 19.24 -4.98
N TYR A 746 -16.33 18.52 -3.90
CA TYR A 746 -16.53 17.07 -3.93
C TYR A 746 -17.99 16.79 -4.31
N ASN A 747 -18.22 15.82 -5.21
CA ASN A 747 -19.52 15.38 -5.63
C ASN A 747 -20.40 16.51 -6.20
N VAL A 748 -19.94 17.16 -7.27
CA VAL A 748 -20.52 18.38 -7.87
C VAL A 748 -22.02 18.26 -8.13
N TYR A 749 -22.51 17.10 -8.57
CA TYR A 749 -23.93 16.91 -8.86
C TYR A 749 -24.74 16.30 -7.70
N ASN A 750 -24.17 16.32 -6.47
CA ASN A 750 -24.88 15.94 -5.23
C ASN A 750 -25.50 14.55 -5.27
N ARG A 751 -24.86 13.59 -5.94
CA ARG A 751 -25.39 12.22 -5.98
C ARG A 751 -25.30 11.56 -4.59
N LYS A 752 -26.43 11.01 -4.14
CA LYS A 752 -26.49 10.22 -2.91
C LYS A 752 -26.06 8.79 -3.22
N ASN A 753 -24.73 8.54 -3.22
CA ASN A 753 -24.19 7.21 -3.41
C ASN A 753 -24.49 6.34 -2.18
N ALA A 754 -24.93 5.10 -2.42
CA ALA A 754 -25.25 4.18 -1.34
C ALA A 754 -23.97 3.70 -0.64
N ALA A 755 -23.79 4.02 0.63
CA ALA A 755 -22.80 3.41 1.51
C ALA A 755 -23.31 2.07 2.05
N SER A 756 -24.59 2.02 2.45
CA SER A 756 -25.32 0.82 2.86
C SER A 756 -26.80 0.91 2.50
N ILE A 757 -27.46 -0.24 2.49
CA ILE A 757 -28.91 -0.35 2.47
C ILE A 757 -29.30 -1.26 3.62
N SER A 758 -30.09 -0.74 4.56
CA SER A 758 -30.68 -1.46 5.68
C SER A 758 -32.16 -1.76 5.39
N PHE A 759 -32.65 -2.85 5.94
CA PHE A 759 -34.03 -3.27 5.83
C PHE A 759 -34.66 -3.31 7.20
N GLY A 760 -35.87 -2.81 7.32
CA GLY A 760 -36.62 -2.78 8.56
C GLY A 760 -38.11 -2.67 8.32
N GLN A 761 -38.90 -2.80 9.37
CA GLN A 761 -40.33 -2.53 9.34
C GLN A 761 -40.56 -1.14 9.92
N ASN A 762 -41.33 -0.32 9.20
CA ASN A 762 -41.81 0.95 9.72
C ASN A 762 -42.82 0.67 10.84
N LEU A 763 -42.50 1.12 12.05
CA LEU A 763 -43.32 0.82 13.24
C LEU A 763 -44.69 1.49 13.24
N GLU A 764 -44.89 2.57 12.46
CA GLU A 764 -46.16 3.28 12.33
C GLU A 764 -47.07 2.67 11.29
N THR A 765 -46.52 2.25 10.16
CA THR A 765 -47.28 1.76 9.02
C THR A 765 -47.30 0.24 8.91
N GLY A 766 -46.39 -0.47 9.59
CA GLY A 766 -46.19 -1.90 9.43
C GLY A 766 -45.56 -2.31 8.10
N ALA A 767 -45.25 -1.37 7.22
CA ALA A 767 -44.64 -1.63 5.92
C ALA A 767 -43.17 -1.98 6.01
N ASN A 768 -42.70 -2.94 5.18
CA ASN A 768 -41.29 -3.21 5.01
C ASN A 768 -40.64 -2.10 4.19
N GLU A 769 -39.57 -1.53 4.73
CA GLU A 769 -38.83 -0.43 4.12
C GLU A 769 -37.36 -0.79 3.89
N ALA A 770 -36.81 -0.26 2.80
CA ALA A 770 -35.37 -0.31 2.52
C ALA A 770 -34.80 1.11 2.61
N THR A 771 -33.97 1.36 3.62
CA THR A 771 -33.36 2.68 3.85
C THR A 771 -31.94 2.72 3.29
N ARG A 772 -31.73 3.61 2.31
CA ARG A 772 -30.41 3.86 1.72
C ARG A 772 -29.68 4.94 2.51
N THR A 773 -28.55 4.57 3.12
CA THR A 773 -27.64 5.53 3.76
C THR A 773 -26.63 6.04 2.74
N ALA A 774 -26.49 7.36 2.63
CA ALA A 774 -25.43 8.03 1.88
C ALA A 774 -24.67 8.95 2.82
N ILE A 775 -23.33 8.93 2.72
CA ILE A 775 -22.47 9.68 3.65
C ILE A 775 -22.31 11.12 3.18
N PHE A 776 -21.92 11.31 1.90
CA PHE A 776 -21.68 12.63 1.36
C PHE A 776 -22.67 13.03 0.27
N GLY A 777 -23.09 14.29 0.34
CA GLY A 777 -23.62 15.04 -0.77
C GLY A 777 -22.53 15.89 -1.40
N ILE A 778 -22.88 17.12 -1.83
CA ILE A 778 -21.93 18.12 -2.27
C ILE A 778 -21.15 18.67 -1.07
N VAL A 779 -19.80 18.67 -1.16
CA VAL A 779 -18.94 19.24 -0.10
C VAL A 779 -17.96 20.23 -0.71
N PRO A 780 -18.13 21.53 -0.45
CA PRO A 780 -17.16 22.54 -0.84
C PRO A 780 -15.95 22.52 0.10
N SER A 781 -14.80 22.90 -0.41
CA SER A 781 -13.57 23.06 0.36
C SER A 781 -12.77 24.27 -0.12
N ALA A 782 -12.01 24.87 0.80
CA ALA A 782 -11.05 25.93 0.50
C ALA A 782 -9.82 25.74 1.39
N THR A 783 -8.64 25.84 0.81
CA THR A 783 -7.37 25.70 1.52
C THR A 783 -6.39 26.75 1.04
N TYR A 784 -5.73 27.40 1.97
CA TYR A 784 -4.59 28.27 1.69
C TYR A 784 -3.30 27.53 1.98
N ASN A 785 -2.50 27.27 0.96
CA ASN A 785 -1.18 26.69 1.08
C ASN A 785 -0.10 27.77 1.02
N PHE A 786 0.99 27.58 1.75
CA PHE A 786 2.12 28.50 1.75
C PHE A 786 3.46 27.74 1.78
N LYS A 787 4.49 28.40 1.26
CA LYS A 787 5.88 27.96 1.31
C LYS A 787 6.77 29.18 1.57
N PHE A 788 7.80 28.96 2.40
CA PHE A 788 8.83 29.94 2.74
C PHE A 788 10.23 29.34 2.55
#